data_66de8a0df4ab5b0a450ef6bb2ebaa351
#
_entry.id   66de8a0df4ab5b0a450ef6bb2ebaa351
#
_cell.length_a   1.000
_cell.length_b   1.000
_cell.length_c   1.000
_cell.angle_alpha   90.00
_cell.angle_beta   90.00
_cell.angle_gamma   90.00
#
_symmetry.space_group_name_H-M   'P 1'
#
loop_
_entity.id
_entity.type
_entity.pdbx_description
1 polymer ?
#
loop_
_entity_poly.entity_id
_entity_poly.type
_entity_poly.pdbx_seq_one_letter_code
_entity_poly.pdbx_strand_id
1 'polypeptide(L)'
;MIYIDVILPLPLEGLFTYSVHANDAHKAVVGKRVVVPLGRSKTYTGIIERVHSTKPSFETKDAIDFPDALPVVLEKQLDLWKWIAHYYMTPLGDVYKAAVPAGLKAEEGYRPCTETYVQLHPSYQSKDGLARALSLVKRANKQLQMLECYLAISHWDDVLQGDSQQELCDITRVELMNVSNGNAAALQGLTGKGILTTYEQEVTRLNTANNEQTIRTKVLSAAQQDAYNSILMQWMKRDIVLLHGVTSSGKTEVYIHLIQNALEKHQQVLYILPEIALTVQITQRLQRIFGNQLGIYHSKYNDAERVEIWKKQLSDNPYKVILGVRSSVFLPFQNLGLIIIDEEHETSFKQQDPAPRYHARSVAVMLAKMYNAKTLLGTATPSMESYYNASQGKYGLVELTTRFKDIALPKIEIIDVKDLRRRKIMKGIFSQQLVDAVQEAIDEGKQAILFQNRRGFAPMLECKECGWVPKCQNCDVSLTIHKNMNHLSCHYCGFTYLIPSSCPKCGCTELRSKGYGTEKIEELVSETFRGARISRMDLDTTRTKNAYERIINDFSQGRTNILIGTQMVTKGLDFDKVKVVGIIDADSILNYPDFRSYEYAFMMMGQVAGRAGRKGEQGRVILQTKNADMPIISQIANNDFKTFYNDTLEERMMFKYPPFYRLIYIYIKHKHEKVAEGAANVLAGRLRSWFGDRLLGPDRPSVARVKDLHIRKLMLKLELGLNGNDVRQYLRMAQAELLNNKPYAAIQIYYDIDPM
;
A
#
# COMPACT_ATOMS: atom_id res chain seq x y z
N MET A 1 -21.86 38.70 9.64
CA MET A 1 -20.47 38.31 9.44
C MET A 1 -20.44 36.78 9.44
N ILE A 2 -19.84 36.19 8.46
CA ILE A 2 -19.73 34.70 8.32
C ILE A 2 -18.34 34.28 8.82
N TYR A 3 -18.29 33.17 9.50
CA TYR A 3 -17.05 32.54 9.97
C TYR A 3 -16.91 31.15 9.35
N ILE A 4 -15.68 30.72 9.13
CA ILE A 4 -15.35 29.39 8.62
C ILE A 4 -14.37 28.72 9.57
N ASP A 5 -14.61 27.44 9.87
CA ASP A 5 -13.65 26.57 10.54
C ASP A 5 -12.88 25.80 9.50
N VAL A 6 -11.56 25.88 9.57
CA VAL A 6 -10.64 25.41 8.54
C VAL A 6 -9.69 24.33 9.07
N ILE A 7 -9.54 23.27 8.32
CA ILE A 7 -8.52 22.24 8.53
C ILE A 7 -7.24 22.67 7.83
N LEU A 8 -6.16 22.88 8.59
CA LEU A 8 -4.84 23.21 8.04
C LEU A 8 -3.94 21.98 7.99
N PRO A 9 -2.98 21.89 7.03
CA PRO A 9 -2.06 20.74 6.91
C PRO A 9 -0.94 20.78 7.96
N LEU A 10 -1.31 20.90 9.22
CA LEU A 10 -0.41 21.06 10.36
C LEU A 10 -0.72 20.01 11.44
N PRO A 11 0.29 19.54 12.19
CA PRO A 11 0.11 18.58 13.28
C PRO A 11 -0.38 19.27 14.55
N LEU A 12 -1.44 20.07 14.43
CA LEU A 12 -2.03 20.84 15.53
C LEU A 12 -3.45 20.35 15.80
N GLU A 13 -3.81 20.30 17.06
CA GLU A 13 -5.16 19.92 17.48
C GLU A 13 -6.15 21.07 17.26
N GLY A 14 -7.38 20.72 16.92
CA GLY A 14 -8.47 21.68 16.71
C GLY A 14 -8.59 22.21 15.29
N LEU A 15 -9.59 23.05 15.10
CA LEU A 15 -9.87 23.78 13.87
C LEU A 15 -9.47 25.24 14.04
N PHE A 16 -9.19 25.90 12.94
CA PHE A 16 -8.83 27.33 12.93
C PHE A 16 -9.99 28.14 12.36
N THR A 17 -10.49 29.09 13.14
CA THR A 17 -11.64 29.91 12.72
C THR A 17 -11.17 31.22 12.10
N TYR A 18 -11.73 31.55 10.92
CA TYR A 18 -11.46 32.77 10.16
C TYR A 18 -12.76 33.48 9.83
N SER A 19 -12.69 34.82 9.70
CA SER A 19 -13.79 35.65 9.18
C SER A 19 -13.79 35.67 7.65
N VAL A 20 -14.97 35.86 7.07
CA VAL A 20 -15.16 35.96 5.62
C VAL A 20 -15.80 37.29 5.29
N HIS A 21 -15.22 38.04 4.34
CA HIS A 21 -15.80 39.27 3.84
C HIS A 21 -17.19 39.06 3.24
N ALA A 22 -18.07 40.04 3.37
CA ALA A 22 -19.44 39.93 2.86
C ALA A 22 -19.51 39.61 1.36
N ASN A 23 -18.58 40.15 0.57
CA ASN A 23 -18.50 39.92 -0.86
C ASN A 23 -18.13 38.48 -1.21
N ASP A 24 -17.40 37.76 -0.35
CA ASP A 24 -16.93 36.38 -0.57
C ASP A 24 -17.80 35.37 0.18
N ALA A 25 -18.83 35.79 0.88
CA ALA A 25 -19.71 34.92 1.65
C ALA A 25 -20.30 33.75 0.83
N HIS A 26 -20.61 33.98 -0.42
CA HIS A 26 -21.13 32.97 -1.35
C HIS A 26 -20.08 31.94 -1.77
N LYS A 27 -18.78 32.23 -1.62
CA LYS A 27 -17.68 31.32 -1.93
C LYS A 27 -17.37 30.37 -0.77
N ALA A 28 -17.76 30.73 0.46
CA ALA A 28 -17.54 29.96 1.66
C ALA A 28 -18.47 28.72 1.69
N VAL A 29 -18.00 27.60 1.15
CA VAL A 29 -18.74 26.34 1.07
C VAL A 29 -17.88 25.22 1.65
N VAL A 30 -18.49 24.32 2.42
CA VAL A 30 -17.82 23.14 3.01
C VAL A 30 -17.15 22.31 1.92
N GLY A 31 -15.94 21.85 2.18
CA GLY A 31 -15.14 21.06 1.25
C GLY A 31 -14.35 21.86 0.21
N LYS A 32 -14.53 23.18 0.12
CA LYS A 32 -13.67 24.04 -0.71
C LYS A 32 -12.35 24.35 -0.01
N ARG A 33 -11.33 24.63 -0.82
CA ARG A 33 -10.07 25.17 -0.34
C ARG A 33 -10.23 26.65 -0.01
N VAL A 34 -9.48 27.08 0.97
CA VAL A 34 -9.36 28.48 1.36
C VAL A 34 -7.92 28.80 1.71
N VAL A 35 -7.42 29.93 1.24
CA VAL A 35 -6.10 30.46 1.61
C VAL A 35 -6.26 31.35 2.84
N VAL A 36 -5.52 31.04 3.88
CA VAL A 36 -5.65 31.72 5.17
C VAL A 36 -4.27 32.05 5.77
N PRO A 37 -4.15 33.16 6.51
CA PRO A 37 -2.92 33.55 7.19
C PRO A 37 -2.77 32.81 8.52
N LEU A 38 -1.58 32.32 8.83
CA LEU A 38 -1.25 31.74 10.13
C LEU A 38 0.04 32.37 10.67
N GLY A 39 -0.01 32.90 11.89
CA GLY A 39 1.10 33.64 12.47
C GLY A 39 1.29 35.02 11.81
N ARG A 40 2.55 35.50 11.67
CA ARG A 40 2.85 36.85 11.18
C ARG A 40 3.03 36.92 9.67
N SER A 41 3.54 35.88 9.03
CA SER A 41 3.99 35.94 7.63
C SER A 41 3.75 34.67 6.81
N LYS A 42 3.07 33.67 7.36
CA LYS A 42 2.82 32.41 6.63
C LYS A 42 1.37 32.32 6.21
N THR A 43 1.16 31.83 5.00
CA THR A 43 -0.14 31.47 4.46
C THR A 43 -0.24 29.96 4.31
N TYR A 44 -1.43 29.43 4.38
CA TYR A 44 -1.72 28.01 4.19
C TYR A 44 -2.99 27.83 3.40
N THR A 45 -3.02 26.83 2.55
CA THR A 45 -4.24 26.37 1.91
C THR A 45 -4.88 25.30 2.80
N GLY A 46 -6.06 25.63 3.36
CA GLY A 46 -6.86 24.72 4.17
C GLY A 46 -8.11 24.26 3.47
N ILE A 47 -8.86 23.36 4.13
CA ILE A 47 -10.19 22.92 3.71
C ILE A 47 -11.23 23.45 4.69
N ILE A 48 -12.31 24.05 4.16
CA ILE A 48 -13.44 24.50 4.97
C ILE A 48 -14.19 23.27 5.49
N GLU A 49 -14.23 23.14 6.80
CA GLU A 49 -14.94 22.04 7.48
C GLU A 49 -16.36 22.47 7.88
N ARG A 50 -16.51 23.73 8.29
CA ARG A 50 -17.80 24.27 8.73
C ARG A 50 -17.92 25.75 8.38
N VAL A 51 -19.13 26.19 8.07
CA VAL A 51 -19.51 27.58 7.88
C VAL A 51 -20.58 27.94 8.92
N HIS A 52 -20.39 29.04 9.64
CA HIS A 52 -21.31 29.46 10.72
C HIS A 52 -21.34 31.00 10.92
N SER A 53 -22.35 31.46 11.64
CA SER A 53 -22.50 32.87 12.00
C SER A 53 -22.16 33.19 13.45
N THR A 54 -21.79 32.19 14.26
CA THR A 54 -21.46 32.35 15.69
C THR A 54 -20.12 33.06 15.82
N LYS A 55 -20.12 34.26 16.43
CA LYS A 55 -18.89 35.02 16.68
C LYS A 55 -17.99 34.28 17.68
N PRO A 56 -16.73 34.01 17.36
CA PRO A 56 -15.78 33.43 18.30
C PRO A 56 -15.49 34.37 19.49
N SER A 57 -15.02 33.81 20.60
CA SER A 57 -14.60 34.56 21.79
C SER A 57 -13.24 35.25 21.63
N PHE A 58 -12.57 35.05 20.52
CA PHE A 58 -11.27 35.63 20.18
C PHE A 58 -11.34 36.40 18.86
N GLU A 59 -10.37 37.24 18.60
CA GLU A 59 -10.24 37.99 17.35
C GLU A 59 -9.83 37.07 16.22
N THR A 60 -10.58 37.07 15.12
CA THR A 60 -10.32 36.28 13.93
C THR A 60 -9.57 37.08 12.88
N LYS A 61 -8.75 36.41 12.09
CA LYS A 61 -8.19 36.93 10.84
C LYS A 61 -9.13 36.64 9.68
N ASP A 62 -9.03 37.45 8.65
CA ASP A 62 -9.82 37.25 7.43
C ASP A 62 -9.20 36.15 6.53
N ALA A 63 -10.08 35.43 5.85
CA ALA A 63 -9.68 34.54 4.73
C ALA A 63 -9.17 35.42 3.58
N ILE A 64 -8.12 34.95 2.91
CA ILE A 64 -7.43 35.70 1.84
C ILE A 64 -8.06 35.40 0.47
N ASP A 65 -8.26 34.11 0.13
CA ASP A 65 -8.74 33.70 -1.19
C ASP A 65 -9.48 32.36 -1.14
N PHE A 66 -10.34 32.11 -2.14
CA PHE A 66 -11.13 30.92 -2.36
C PHE A 66 -10.87 30.39 -3.79
N PRO A 67 -9.83 29.57 -3.99
CA PRO A 67 -9.35 29.22 -5.33
C PRO A 67 -10.28 28.29 -6.14
N ASP A 68 -11.27 27.68 -5.51
CA ASP A 68 -12.11 26.67 -6.14
C ASP A 68 -13.53 27.18 -6.44
N ALA A 69 -14.04 26.84 -7.62
CA ALA A 69 -15.46 27.06 -7.97
C ALA A 69 -16.37 26.04 -7.24
N LEU A 70 -15.95 24.78 -7.15
CA LEU A 70 -16.69 23.67 -6.54
C LEU A 70 -15.89 23.05 -5.39
N PRO A 71 -16.54 22.33 -4.45
CA PRO A 71 -15.84 21.57 -3.41
C PRO A 71 -14.85 20.57 -3.98
N VAL A 72 -13.63 20.53 -3.43
CA VAL A 72 -12.59 19.56 -3.78
C VAL A 72 -12.57 18.36 -2.85
N VAL A 73 -13.31 18.44 -1.75
CA VAL A 73 -13.48 17.38 -0.75
C VAL A 73 -14.97 17.21 -0.47
N LEU A 74 -15.47 15.98 -0.52
CA LEU A 74 -16.87 15.66 -0.26
C LEU A 74 -17.13 15.54 1.26
N GLU A 75 -18.38 15.73 1.70
CA GLU A 75 -18.78 15.60 3.12
C GLU A 75 -18.39 14.24 3.71
N LYS A 76 -18.65 13.13 2.98
CA LYS A 76 -18.28 11.79 3.43
C LYS A 76 -16.77 11.60 3.60
N GLN A 77 -15.93 12.32 2.82
CA GLN A 77 -14.49 12.32 3.04
C GLN A 77 -14.14 13.07 4.34
N LEU A 78 -14.76 14.22 4.63
CA LEU A 78 -14.56 14.94 5.88
C LEU A 78 -14.97 14.10 7.09
N ASP A 79 -16.07 13.38 7.01
CA ASP A 79 -16.52 12.47 8.07
C ASP A 79 -15.53 11.30 8.27
N LEU A 80 -15.00 10.74 7.17
CA LEU A 80 -13.95 9.73 7.24
C LEU A 80 -12.68 10.29 7.89
N TRP A 81 -12.27 11.51 7.55
CA TRP A 81 -11.09 12.15 8.15
C TRP A 81 -11.26 12.39 9.64
N LYS A 82 -12.44 12.87 10.06
CA LYS A 82 -12.80 13.03 11.50
C LYS A 82 -12.73 11.68 12.22
N TRP A 83 -13.27 10.63 11.61
CA TRP A 83 -13.20 9.29 12.18
C TRP A 83 -11.76 8.80 12.31
N ILE A 84 -10.92 8.98 11.26
CA ILE A 84 -9.50 8.60 11.29
C ILE A 84 -8.75 9.37 12.39
N ALA A 85 -8.94 10.69 12.46
CA ALA A 85 -8.33 11.54 13.48
C ALA A 85 -8.70 11.10 14.90
N HIS A 86 -9.98 10.80 15.12
CA HIS A 86 -10.48 10.32 16.39
C HIS A 86 -10.00 8.92 16.73
N TYR A 87 -10.13 7.96 15.79
CA TYR A 87 -9.79 6.56 16.03
C TYR A 87 -8.30 6.35 16.27
N TYR A 88 -7.45 6.97 15.43
CA TYR A 88 -5.99 6.82 15.49
C TYR A 88 -5.30 7.87 16.34
N MET A 89 -6.05 8.71 17.07
CA MET A 89 -5.55 9.74 17.96
C MET A 89 -4.50 10.65 17.31
N THR A 90 -4.82 11.18 16.14
CA THR A 90 -3.95 12.04 15.35
C THR A 90 -4.66 13.37 15.05
N PRO A 91 -3.94 14.48 14.92
CA PRO A 91 -4.53 15.74 14.47
C PRO A 91 -5.20 15.63 13.11
N LEU A 92 -6.33 16.33 12.93
CA LEU A 92 -7.06 16.32 11.65
C LEU A 92 -6.23 16.87 10.49
N GLY A 93 -5.32 17.81 10.79
CA GLY A 93 -4.37 18.35 9.82
C GLY A 93 -3.38 17.32 9.28
N ASP A 94 -2.99 16.32 10.08
CA ASP A 94 -2.17 15.20 9.59
C ASP A 94 -2.95 14.29 8.64
N VAL A 95 -4.26 14.10 8.91
CA VAL A 95 -5.15 13.35 7.99
C VAL A 95 -5.30 14.10 6.67
N TYR A 96 -5.57 15.40 6.70
CA TYR A 96 -5.62 16.24 5.51
C TYR A 96 -4.31 16.15 4.69
N LYS A 97 -3.17 16.25 5.38
CA LYS A 97 -1.85 16.15 4.74
C LYS A 97 -1.63 14.83 4.02
N ALA A 98 -2.10 13.73 4.58
CA ALA A 98 -1.99 12.39 3.98
C ALA A 98 -3.02 12.12 2.88
N ALA A 99 -4.23 12.67 3.03
CA ALA A 99 -5.35 12.39 2.15
C ALA A 99 -5.25 13.11 0.80
N VAL A 100 -4.95 14.42 0.82
CA VAL A 100 -5.00 15.27 -0.37
C VAL A 100 -3.64 15.32 -1.08
N PRO A 101 -3.58 15.22 -2.42
CA PRO A 101 -2.35 15.41 -3.20
C PRO A 101 -1.69 16.78 -2.94
N ALA A 102 -0.35 16.86 -3.06
CA ALA A 102 0.39 18.08 -2.72
C ALA A 102 0.02 19.25 -3.63
N GLY A 103 -0.24 19.01 -4.92
CA GLY A 103 -0.66 20.06 -5.86
C GLY A 103 -2.00 20.70 -5.55
N LEU A 104 -2.87 20.06 -4.78
CA LEU A 104 -4.11 20.67 -4.26
C LEU A 104 -3.89 21.41 -2.94
N LYS A 105 -2.73 21.29 -2.30
CA LYS A 105 -2.36 22.02 -1.07
C LYS A 105 -1.49 23.23 -1.33
N ALA A 106 -0.97 23.40 -2.55
CA ALA A 106 -0.17 24.53 -2.95
C ALA A 106 -1.04 25.77 -3.19
N GLU A 107 -0.53 26.96 -2.82
CA GLU A 107 -1.22 28.24 -3.03
C GLU A 107 -1.42 28.54 -4.51
N GLU A 108 -0.39 28.32 -5.34
CA GLU A 108 -0.47 28.52 -6.80
C GLU A 108 -1.38 27.50 -7.51
N GLY A 109 -1.82 26.47 -6.78
CA GLY A 109 -2.69 25.43 -7.30
C GLY A 109 -2.02 24.49 -8.30
N TYR A 110 -2.82 23.59 -8.84
CA TYR A 110 -2.45 22.66 -9.90
C TYR A 110 -2.50 23.37 -11.25
N ARG A 111 -1.43 23.29 -12.03
CA ARG A 111 -1.40 23.73 -13.44
C ARG A 111 -1.69 22.51 -14.34
N PRO A 112 -2.78 22.52 -15.10
CA PRO A 112 -3.05 21.48 -16.10
C PRO A 112 -1.88 21.34 -17.07
N CYS A 113 -1.71 20.16 -17.65
CA CYS A 113 -0.87 20.03 -18.83
C CYS A 113 -1.66 20.56 -20.01
N THR A 114 -1.13 21.54 -20.70
CA THR A 114 -1.72 22.03 -21.94
C THR A 114 -0.83 21.63 -23.11
N GLU A 115 -1.44 21.19 -24.19
CA GLU A 115 -0.78 21.04 -25.47
C GLU A 115 -1.36 22.05 -26.45
N THR A 116 -0.49 22.59 -27.31
CA THR A 116 -0.91 23.53 -28.35
C THR A 116 -1.41 22.72 -29.54
N TYR A 117 -2.67 22.88 -29.86
CA TYR A 117 -3.32 22.33 -31.05
C TYR A 117 -3.34 23.35 -32.17
N VAL A 118 -3.42 22.87 -33.40
CA VAL A 118 -3.49 23.66 -34.60
C VAL A 118 -4.81 23.35 -35.31
N GLN A 119 -5.53 24.39 -35.69
CA GLN A 119 -6.78 24.22 -36.43
C GLN A 119 -6.83 25.19 -37.63
N LEU A 120 -7.55 24.79 -38.66
CA LEU A 120 -7.85 25.66 -39.79
C LEU A 120 -8.82 26.76 -39.36
N HIS A 121 -8.48 28.02 -39.65
CA HIS A 121 -9.36 29.15 -39.29
C HIS A 121 -10.75 29.02 -39.96
N PRO A 122 -11.84 29.34 -39.27
CA PRO A 122 -13.22 29.15 -39.78
C PRO A 122 -13.49 29.71 -41.19
N SER A 123 -12.85 30.82 -41.57
CA SER A 123 -12.94 31.44 -42.89
C SER A 123 -12.44 30.58 -44.05
N TYR A 124 -11.68 29.50 -43.74
CA TYR A 124 -11.07 28.62 -44.74
C TYR A 124 -11.62 27.19 -44.68
N GLN A 125 -12.60 26.93 -43.83
CA GLN A 125 -13.23 25.62 -43.62
C GLN A 125 -14.33 25.32 -44.70
N SER A 126 -14.13 25.81 -45.95
CA SER A 126 -14.98 25.52 -47.12
C SER A 126 -14.10 25.31 -48.34
N LYS A 127 -14.64 24.67 -49.42
CA LYS A 127 -13.90 24.44 -50.68
C LYS A 127 -13.31 25.73 -51.25
N ASP A 128 -14.13 26.78 -51.30
CA ASP A 128 -13.66 28.09 -51.78
C ASP A 128 -12.70 28.78 -50.81
N GLY A 129 -12.93 28.62 -49.54
CA GLY A 129 -12.02 29.08 -48.48
C GLY A 129 -10.65 28.47 -48.60
N LEU A 130 -10.60 27.12 -48.71
CA LEU A 130 -9.34 26.36 -48.82
C LEU A 130 -8.57 26.74 -50.11
N ALA A 131 -9.27 26.88 -51.25
CA ALA A 131 -8.64 27.35 -52.49
C ALA A 131 -8.01 28.74 -52.34
N ARG A 132 -8.64 29.65 -51.59
CA ARG A 132 -8.07 30.96 -51.23
C ARG A 132 -6.85 30.83 -50.34
N ALA A 133 -6.89 29.97 -49.30
CA ALA A 133 -5.75 29.72 -48.41
C ALA A 133 -4.53 29.22 -49.19
N LEU A 134 -4.71 28.23 -50.07
CA LEU A 134 -3.65 27.66 -50.90
C LEU A 134 -3.08 28.73 -51.87
N SER A 135 -3.93 29.59 -52.44
CA SER A 135 -3.47 30.70 -53.31
C SER A 135 -2.59 31.71 -52.58
N LEU A 136 -2.89 32.02 -51.29
CA LEU A 136 -2.12 32.95 -50.44
C LEU A 136 -0.72 32.46 -50.10
N VAL A 137 -0.51 31.14 -50.14
CA VAL A 137 0.79 30.52 -49.80
C VAL A 137 1.51 29.94 -51.03
N LYS A 138 0.95 30.03 -52.24
CA LYS A 138 1.49 29.43 -53.46
C LYS A 138 2.94 29.81 -53.76
N ARG A 139 3.43 31.01 -53.34
CA ARG A 139 4.80 31.47 -53.50
C ARG A 139 5.70 31.17 -52.33
N ALA A 140 5.15 30.58 -51.25
CA ALA A 140 5.91 30.30 -50.03
C ALA A 140 5.97 28.77 -49.82
N ASN A 141 6.85 28.10 -50.54
CA ASN A 141 6.93 26.61 -50.62
C ASN A 141 6.87 25.92 -49.28
N LYS A 142 7.56 26.44 -48.24
CA LYS A 142 7.55 25.83 -46.90
C LYS A 142 6.20 25.98 -46.16
N GLN A 143 5.49 27.10 -46.38
CA GLN A 143 4.15 27.30 -45.82
C GLN A 143 3.10 26.46 -46.56
N LEU A 144 3.22 26.34 -47.90
CA LEU A 144 2.40 25.47 -48.69
C LEU A 144 2.52 24.02 -48.28
N GLN A 145 3.75 23.52 -48.20
CA GLN A 145 4.03 22.14 -47.74
C GLN A 145 3.46 21.87 -46.36
N MET A 146 3.61 22.80 -45.40
CA MET A 146 3.06 22.64 -44.07
C MET A 146 1.53 22.63 -44.03
N LEU A 147 0.89 23.48 -44.84
CA LEU A 147 -0.57 23.49 -44.98
C LEU A 147 -1.08 22.17 -45.59
N GLU A 148 -0.43 21.67 -46.64
CA GLU A 148 -0.76 20.39 -47.27
C GLU A 148 -0.58 19.22 -46.26
N CYS A 149 0.50 19.19 -45.50
CA CYS A 149 0.69 18.22 -44.40
C CYS A 149 -0.46 18.32 -43.38
N TYR A 150 -0.81 19.53 -42.96
CA TYR A 150 -1.93 19.74 -42.03
C TYR A 150 -3.24 19.17 -42.56
N LEU A 151 -3.58 19.47 -43.82
CA LEU A 151 -4.84 19.02 -44.45
C LEU A 151 -4.87 17.50 -44.56
N ALA A 152 -3.75 16.87 -44.92
CA ALA A 152 -3.65 15.42 -45.04
C ALA A 152 -3.82 14.68 -43.69
N ILE A 153 -3.21 15.18 -42.61
CA ILE A 153 -3.29 14.49 -41.29
C ILE A 153 -4.56 14.87 -40.53
N SER A 154 -5.22 16.01 -40.85
CA SER A 154 -6.48 16.42 -40.22
C SER A 154 -7.71 15.87 -40.92
N HIS A 155 -7.53 15.22 -42.09
CA HIS A 155 -8.60 14.73 -42.96
C HIS A 155 -9.57 15.82 -43.49
N TRP A 156 -9.15 17.09 -43.50
CA TRP A 156 -9.98 18.19 -44.02
C TRP A 156 -10.31 18.01 -45.49
N ASP A 157 -9.37 17.51 -46.29
CA ASP A 157 -9.61 17.29 -47.72
C ASP A 157 -10.67 16.22 -47.95
N ASP A 158 -10.67 15.14 -47.18
CA ASP A 158 -11.63 14.04 -47.28
C ASP A 158 -13.03 14.50 -46.85
N VAL A 159 -13.14 15.24 -45.77
CA VAL A 159 -14.40 15.80 -45.26
C VAL A 159 -15.00 16.80 -46.27
N LEU A 160 -14.18 17.66 -46.85
CA LEU A 160 -14.66 18.64 -47.88
C LEU A 160 -15.06 17.98 -49.23
N GLN A 161 -14.54 16.80 -49.54
CA GLN A 161 -14.92 16.00 -50.68
C GLN A 161 -16.22 15.22 -50.46
N GLY A 162 -16.73 15.18 -49.25
CA GLY A 162 -18.03 14.57 -48.90
C GLY A 162 -17.92 13.11 -48.45
N ASP A 163 -16.73 12.67 -48.05
CA ASP A 163 -16.56 11.36 -47.41
C ASP A 163 -17.06 11.42 -45.95
N SER A 164 -18.30 10.94 -45.74
CA SER A 164 -18.99 10.97 -44.46
C SER A 164 -18.48 9.91 -43.45
N GLN A 165 -17.49 9.12 -43.81
CA GLN A 165 -16.91 8.09 -42.92
C GLN A 165 -15.67 8.56 -42.14
N GLN A 166 -15.07 9.68 -42.51
CA GLN A 166 -13.90 10.21 -41.83
C GLN A 166 -14.27 11.41 -40.95
N GLU A 167 -13.87 11.32 -39.66
CA GLU A 167 -13.97 12.40 -38.70
C GLU A 167 -12.71 13.29 -38.76
N LEU A 168 -12.87 14.59 -38.50
CA LEU A 168 -11.76 15.51 -38.39
C LEU A 168 -10.90 15.15 -37.19
N CYS A 169 -9.58 15.09 -37.41
CA CYS A 169 -8.60 14.83 -36.35
C CYS A 169 -8.05 16.13 -35.78
N ASP A 170 -8.07 16.27 -34.45
CA ASP A 170 -7.38 17.34 -33.77
C ASP A 170 -5.85 17.07 -33.81
N ILE A 171 -5.09 18.05 -34.26
CA ILE A 171 -3.64 17.92 -34.51
C ILE A 171 -2.87 18.80 -33.56
N THR A 172 -1.91 18.18 -32.85
CA THR A 172 -1.00 18.94 -32.01
C THR A 172 0.06 19.67 -32.85
N ARG A 173 0.53 20.79 -32.33
CA ARG A 173 1.67 21.51 -32.92
C ARG A 173 2.89 20.60 -33.11
N VAL A 174 3.14 19.68 -32.16
CA VAL A 174 4.28 18.75 -32.20
C VAL A 174 4.13 17.74 -33.34
N GLU A 175 2.95 17.16 -33.53
CA GLU A 175 2.67 16.25 -34.64
C GLU A 175 2.83 16.94 -35.99
N LEU A 176 2.23 18.13 -36.16
CA LEU A 176 2.40 18.89 -37.38
C LEU A 176 3.86 19.22 -37.69
N MET A 177 4.63 19.60 -36.67
CA MET A 177 6.06 19.88 -36.81
C MET A 177 6.86 18.66 -37.21
N ASN A 178 6.56 17.49 -36.66
CA ASN A 178 7.24 16.24 -37.00
C ASN A 178 6.97 15.81 -38.44
N VAL A 179 5.72 15.88 -38.90
CA VAL A 179 5.36 15.49 -40.27
C VAL A 179 5.86 16.47 -41.30
N SER A 180 5.87 17.78 -41.00
CA SER A 180 6.29 18.85 -41.91
C SER A 180 7.82 19.14 -41.88
N ASN A 181 8.65 18.27 -41.29
CA ASN A 181 10.10 18.47 -41.13
C ASN A 181 10.50 19.74 -40.36
N GLY A 182 9.75 20.12 -39.34
CA GLY A 182 10.20 21.00 -38.25
C GLY A 182 10.35 22.49 -38.57
N ASN A 183 9.55 23.10 -39.43
CA ASN A 183 9.69 24.52 -39.79
C ASN A 183 8.78 25.45 -38.96
N ALA A 184 9.26 25.86 -37.76
CA ALA A 184 8.49 26.79 -36.90
C ALA A 184 8.17 28.14 -37.56
N ALA A 185 9.05 28.67 -38.44
CA ALA A 185 8.82 29.91 -39.16
C ALA A 185 7.65 29.78 -40.20
N ALA A 186 7.48 28.58 -40.78
CA ALA A 186 6.36 28.33 -41.70
C ALA A 186 5.01 28.32 -40.93
N LEU A 187 4.95 27.69 -39.76
CA LEU A 187 3.77 27.71 -38.88
C LEU A 187 3.45 29.14 -38.45
N GLN A 188 4.45 29.90 -38.01
CA GLN A 188 4.28 31.30 -37.62
C GLN A 188 3.81 32.17 -38.80
N GLY A 189 4.27 31.88 -40.02
CA GLY A 189 3.80 32.54 -41.21
C GLY A 189 2.33 32.22 -41.59
N LEU A 190 1.91 30.97 -41.36
CA LEU A 190 0.50 30.54 -41.58
C LEU A 190 -0.43 31.12 -40.52
N THR A 191 0.00 31.16 -39.25
CA THR A 191 -0.78 31.81 -38.18
C THR A 191 -0.83 33.33 -38.35
N GLY A 192 0.28 33.96 -38.75
CA GLY A 192 0.33 35.40 -39.05
C GLY A 192 -0.56 35.82 -40.23
N LYS A 193 -0.80 34.92 -41.19
CA LYS A 193 -1.77 35.12 -42.31
C LYS A 193 -3.21 34.76 -41.90
N GLY A 194 -3.45 34.28 -40.70
CA GLY A 194 -4.75 33.85 -40.21
C GLY A 194 -5.31 32.62 -40.92
N ILE A 195 -4.45 31.80 -41.58
CA ILE A 195 -4.87 30.56 -42.25
C ILE A 195 -5.02 29.44 -41.23
N LEU A 196 -4.02 29.26 -40.36
CA LEU A 196 -4.09 28.37 -39.20
C LEU A 196 -4.19 29.20 -37.91
N THR A 197 -4.87 28.65 -36.93
CA THR A 197 -4.92 29.20 -35.57
C THR A 197 -4.42 28.18 -34.60
N THR A 198 -3.79 28.65 -33.55
CA THR A 198 -3.33 27.78 -32.46
C THR A 198 -4.18 28.04 -31.23
N TYR A 199 -4.54 26.99 -30.52
CA TYR A 199 -5.22 27.05 -29.23
C TYR A 199 -4.59 26.07 -28.27
N GLU A 200 -4.66 26.36 -26.97
CA GLU A 200 -4.21 25.46 -25.93
C GLU A 200 -5.37 24.62 -25.44
N GLN A 201 -5.17 23.32 -25.37
CA GLN A 201 -6.14 22.36 -24.83
C GLN A 201 -5.51 21.62 -23.66
N GLU A 202 -6.28 21.44 -22.59
CA GLU A 202 -5.86 20.61 -21.47
C GLU A 202 -5.79 19.14 -21.91
N VAL A 203 -4.62 18.51 -21.70
CA VAL A 203 -4.39 17.09 -21.99
C VAL A 203 -4.07 16.35 -20.70
N THR A 204 -4.55 15.12 -20.65
CA THR A 204 -4.24 14.26 -19.49
C THR A 204 -2.82 13.73 -19.58
N ARG A 205 -2.11 13.74 -18.44
CA ARG A 205 -0.81 13.05 -18.27
C ARG A 205 -0.98 11.55 -18.08
N LEU A 206 -2.22 11.13 -17.83
CA LEU A 206 -2.53 9.72 -17.62
C LEU A 206 -2.50 9.01 -18.98
N ASN A 207 -1.74 7.94 -19.08
CA ASN A 207 -1.76 7.07 -20.25
C ASN A 207 -3.19 6.55 -20.47
N THR A 208 -3.92 7.16 -21.37
CA THR A 208 -5.14 6.57 -21.91
C THR A 208 -4.71 5.38 -22.75
N ALA A 209 -5.13 4.19 -22.35
CA ALA A 209 -4.92 3.02 -23.20
C ALA A 209 -5.53 3.33 -24.55
N ASN A 210 -4.74 3.21 -25.61
CA ASN A 210 -5.27 3.17 -26.96
C ASN A 210 -6.46 2.22 -26.97
N ASN A 211 -7.51 2.53 -27.71
CA ASN A 211 -8.77 1.79 -27.85
C ASN A 211 -8.55 0.30 -28.20
N GLU A 212 -7.90 -0.46 -27.31
CA GLU A 212 -7.89 -1.91 -27.40
C GLU A 212 -9.29 -2.41 -27.06
N GLN A 213 -9.85 -3.17 -27.96
CA GLN A 213 -11.17 -3.79 -27.78
C GLN A 213 -11.24 -4.47 -26.42
N THR A 214 -12.27 -4.12 -25.65
CA THR A 214 -12.54 -4.74 -24.35
C THR A 214 -12.73 -6.25 -24.53
N ILE A 215 -11.93 -7.03 -23.82
CA ILE A 215 -12.01 -8.48 -23.88
C ILE A 215 -13.15 -8.95 -22.98
N ARG A 216 -13.96 -9.89 -23.45
CA ARG A 216 -15.00 -10.54 -22.64
C ARG A 216 -14.37 -11.24 -21.43
N THR A 217 -15.05 -11.20 -20.29
CA THR A 217 -14.63 -11.90 -19.08
C THR A 217 -14.63 -13.41 -19.30
N LYS A 218 -13.71 -14.07 -18.63
CA LYS A 218 -13.64 -15.54 -18.67
C LYS A 218 -14.80 -16.12 -17.86
N VAL A 219 -15.32 -17.26 -18.35
CA VAL A 219 -16.32 -18.03 -17.61
C VAL A 219 -15.69 -18.55 -16.32
N LEU A 220 -16.39 -18.45 -15.22
CA LEU A 220 -15.99 -19.01 -13.93
C LEU A 220 -16.01 -20.54 -13.96
N SER A 221 -15.06 -21.19 -13.33
CA SER A 221 -15.13 -22.63 -13.03
C SER A 221 -16.27 -22.89 -12.03
N ALA A 222 -16.71 -24.15 -11.90
CA ALA A 222 -17.78 -24.51 -10.96
C ALA A 222 -17.47 -24.03 -9.53
N ALA A 223 -16.27 -24.30 -9.02
CA ALA A 223 -15.85 -23.84 -7.68
C ALA A 223 -15.82 -22.30 -7.53
N GLN A 224 -15.40 -21.58 -8.58
CA GLN A 224 -15.41 -20.10 -8.58
C GLN A 224 -16.86 -19.57 -8.64
N GLN A 225 -17.73 -20.21 -9.40
CA GLN A 225 -19.15 -19.85 -9.48
C GLN A 225 -19.85 -20.07 -8.15
N ASP A 226 -19.56 -21.17 -7.46
CA ASP A 226 -20.08 -21.45 -6.13
C ASP A 226 -19.62 -20.43 -5.11
N ALA A 227 -18.32 -20.06 -5.16
CA ALA A 227 -17.77 -19.00 -4.31
C ALA A 227 -18.43 -17.64 -4.60
N TYR A 228 -18.62 -17.28 -5.87
CA TYR A 228 -19.30 -16.06 -6.30
C TYR A 228 -20.75 -16.02 -5.74
N ASN A 229 -21.52 -17.08 -5.93
CA ASN A 229 -22.88 -17.18 -5.45
C ASN A 229 -22.95 -17.11 -3.91
N SER A 230 -22.01 -17.80 -3.24
CA SER A 230 -21.90 -17.77 -1.77
C SER A 230 -21.59 -16.39 -1.24
N ILE A 231 -20.70 -15.60 -1.90
CA ILE A 231 -20.43 -14.22 -1.55
C ILE A 231 -21.70 -13.38 -1.63
N LEU A 232 -22.45 -13.49 -2.74
CA LEU A 232 -23.71 -12.74 -2.90
C LEU A 232 -24.73 -13.10 -1.82
N MET A 233 -24.87 -14.39 -1.48
CA MET A 233 -25.75 -14.84 -0.40
C MET A 233 -25.31 -14.33 0.98
N GLN A 234 -24.00 -14.32 1.26
CA GLN A 234 -23.48 -13.77 2.52
C GLN A 234 -23.76 -12.27 2.62
N TRP A 235 -23.65 -11.51 1.51
CA TRP A 235 -23.93 -10.08 1.48
C TRP A 235 -25.41 -9.71 1.71
N MET A 236 -26.32 -10.66 1.61
CA MET A 236 -27.71 -10.44 2.03
C MET A 236 -27.86 -10.31 3.56
N LYS A 237 -26.94 -10.89 4.31
CA LYS A 237 -26.98 -10.91 5.79
C LYS A 237 -25.92 -10.04 6.45
N ARG A 238 -24.80 -9.78 5.75
CA ARG A 238 -23.62 -9.09 6.26
C ARG A 238 -23.03 -8.16 5.21
N ASP A 239 -22.34 -7.11 5.64
CA ASP A 239 -21.74 -6.16 4.71
C ASP A 239 -20.29 -6.53 4.35
N ILE A 240 -19.65 -7.39 5.14
CA ILE A 240 -18.26 -7.79 4.98
C ILE A 240 -18.19 -9.30 4.79
N VAL A 241 -17.50 -9.75 3.75
CA VAL A 241 -17.22 -11.16 3.47
C VAL A 241 -15.71 -11.38 3.37
N LEU A 242 -15.24 -12.42 4.04
CA LEU A 242 -13.88 -12.95 3.90
C LEU A 242 -13.89 -14.09 2.89
N LEU A 243 -13.18 -13.92 1.78
CA LEU A 243 -12.91 -14.98 0.80
C LEU A 243 -11.54 -15.59 1.11
N HIS A 244 -11.55 -16.74 1.76
CA HIS A 244 -10.36 -17.55 2.01
C HIS A 244 -10.15 -18.51 0.85
N GLY A 245 -9.25 -18.16 -0.07
CA GLY A 245 -8.99 -18.99 -1.25
C GLY A 245 -7.50 -19.32 -1.39
N VAL A 246 -7.17 -20.57 -1.58
CA VAL A 246 -5.77 -21.02 -1.77
C VAL A 246 -5.06 -20.24 -2.88
N THR A 247 -3.73 -20.23 -2.86
CA THR A 247 -2.95 -19.60 -3.93
C THR A 247 -3.29 -20.23 -5.29
N SER A 248 -3.44 -19.38 -6.33
CA SER A 248 -3.82 -19.82 -7.69
C SER A 248 -5.23 -20.45 -7.79
N SER A 249 -6.13 -20.19 -6.85
CA SER A 249 -7.55 -20.58 -6.98
C SER A 249 -8.34 -19.72 -7.98
N GLY A 250 -7.76 -18.62 -8.43
CA GLY A 250 -8.39 -17.69 -9.36
C GLY A 250 -9.33 -16.68 -8.69
N LYS A 251 -9.08 -16.29 -7.44
CA LYS A 251 -9.82 -15.22 -6.73
C LYS A 251 -10.05 -13.98 -7.59
N THR A 252 -9.07 -13.60 -8.38
CA THR A 252 -9.15 -12.42 -9.25
C THR A 252 -10.28 -12.53 -10.28
N GLU A 253 -10.59 -13.73 -10.80
CA GLU A 253 -11.74 -13.90 -11.71
C GLU A 253 -13.06 -13.65 -10.97
N VAL A 254 -13.18 -14.15 -9.75
CA VAL A 254 -14.36 -13.88 -8.91
C VAL A 254 -14.49 -12.37 -8.66
N TYR A 255 -13.37 -11.67 -8.38
CA TYR A 255 -13.39 -10.22 -8.21
C TYR A 255 -13.87 -9.49 -9.46
N ILE A 256 -13.40 -9.88 -10.65
CA ILE A 256 -13.80 -9.27 -11.91
C ILE A 256 -15.32 -9.38 -12.11
N HIS A 257 -15.91 -10.55 -11.83
CA HIS A 257 -17.37 -10.75 -11.95
C HIS A 257 -18.14 -9.93 -10.90
N LEU A 258 -17.63 -9.79 -9.67
CA LEU A 258 -18.25 -8.94 -8.65
C LEU A 258 -18.16 -7.45 -9.02
N ILE A 259 -17.04 -7.02 -9.63
CA ILE A 259 -16.89 -5.66 -10.15
C ILE A 259 -17.94 -5.41 -11.23
N GLN A 260 -18.09 -6.33 -12.20
CA GLN A 260 -19.11 -6.19 -13.26
C GLN A 260 -20.51 -6.06 -12.69
N ASN A 261 -20.88 -6.90 -11.73
CA ASN A 261 -22.17 -6.83 -11.05
C ASN A 261 -22.41 -5.47 -10.37
N ALA A 262 -21.37 -4.85 -9.79
CA ALA A 262 -21.45 -3.51 -9.22
C ALA A 262 -21.61 -2.43 -10.31
N LEU A 263 -20.88 -2.57 -11.42
CA LEU A 263 -20.98 -1.64 -12.56
C LEU A 263 -22.36 -1.66 -13.23
N GLU A 264 -22.98 -2.84 -13.36
CA GLU A 264 -24.36 -3.00 -13.85
C GLU A 264 -25.38 -2.25 -12.99
N LYS A 265 -25.08 -2.10 -11.68
CA LYS A 265 -25.86 -1.30 -10.73
C LYS A 265 -25.47 0.18 -10.71
N HIS A 266 -24.67 0.64 -11.67
CA HIS A 266 -24.12 1.99 -11.75
C HIS A 266 -23.34 2.43 -10.50
N GLN A 267 -22.71 1.49 -9.80
CA GLN A 267 -21.92 1.75 -8.61
C GLN A 267 -20.43 1.85 -8.94
N GLN A 268 -19.71 2.66 -8.17
CA GLN A 268 -18.26 2.70 -8.22
C GLN A 268 -17.65 1.59 -7.38
N VAL A 269 -16.47 1.15 -7.77
CA VAL A 269 -15.72 0.08 -7.10
C VAL A 269 -14.34 0.57 -6.73
N LEU A 270 -13.92 0.29 -5.50
CA LEU A 270 -12.55 0.47 -5.02
C LEU A 270 -11.89 -0.90 -4.84
N TYR A 271 -10.88 -1.20 -5.66
CA TYR A 271 -10.08 -2.41 -5.55
C TYR A 271 -8.70 -2.07 -5.01
N ILE A 272 -8.43 -2.49 -3.77
CA ILE A 272 -7.20 -2.18 -3.04
C ILE A 272 -6.26 -3.38 -3.08
N LEU A 273 -5.02 -3.10 -3.45
CA LEU A 273 -3.91 -4.06 -3.46
C LEU A 273 -2.76 -3.55 -2.60
N PRO A 274 -1.92 -4.43 -2.03
CA PRO A 274 -0.61 -4.04 -1.54
C PRO A 274 0.22 -3.39 -2.65
N GLU A 275 1.01 -2.38 -2.32
CA GLU A 275 1.77 -1.60 -3.32
C GLU A 275 2.67 -2.48 -4.20
N ILE A 276 3.27 -3.53 -3.62
CA ILE A 276 4.12 -4.49 -4.34
C ILE A 276 3.29 -5.38 -5.27
N ALA A 277 2.03 -5.67 -4.94
CA ALA A 277 1.15 -6.51 -5.75
C ALA A 277 0.54 -5.76 -6.95
N LEU A 278 0.61 -4.42 -6.96
CA LEU A 278 0.20 -3.60 -8.10
C LEU A 278 1.23 -3.75 -9.24
N THR A 279 1.22 -4.89 -9.88
CA THR A 279 2.12 -5.20 -10.99
C THR A 279 1.53 -4.78 -12.33
N VAL A 280 2.40 -4.63 -13.33
CA VAL A 280 1.99 -4.37 -14.72
C VAL A 280 0.98 -5.43 -15.20
N GLN A 281 1.16 -6.69 -14.78
CA GLN A 281 0.30 -7.80 -15.19
C GLN A 281 -1.18 -7.61 -14.75
N ILE A 282 -1.42 -7.29 -13.47
CA ILE A 282 -2.80 -7.08 -12.98
C ILE A 282 -3.41 -5.82 -13.58
N THR A 283 -2.60 -4.77 -13.72
CA THR A 283 -3.02 -3.51 -14.32
C THR A 283 -3.47 -3.71 -15.77
N GLN A 284 -2.62 -4.31 -16.62
CA GLN A 284 -2.94 -4.58 -18.02
C GLN A 284 -4.15 -5.51 -18.16
N ARG A 285 -4.25 -6.53 -17.28
CA ARG A 285 -5.38 -7.44 -17.29
C ARG A 285 -6.70 -6.73 -17.03
N LEU A 286 -6.77 -5.88 -16.00
CA LEU A 286 -7.99 -5.12 -15.68
C LEU A 286 -8.27 -4.04 -16.72
N GLN A 287 -7.24 -3.44 -17.30
CA GLN A 287 -7.36 -2.42 -18.33
C GLN A 287 -7.98 -2.98 -19.61
N ARG A 288 -7.60 -4.22 -20.02
CA ARG A 288 -8.23 -4.92 -21.14
C ARG A 288 -9.71 -5.24 -20.93
N ILE A 289 -10.15 -5.37 -19.68
CA ILE A 289 -11.54 -5.72 -19.34
C ILE A 289 -12.40 -4.45 -19.15
N PHE A 290 -11.90 -3.47 -18.43
CA PHE A 290 -12.66 -2.29 -18.03
C PHE A 290 -12.34 -1.02 -18.85
N GLY A 291 -11.28 -1.06 -19.66
CA GLY A 291 -10.90 0.05 -20.54
C GLY A 291 -10.78 1.39 -19.80
N ASN A 292 -11.42 2.41 -20.37
CA ASN A 292 -11.40 3.78 -19.83
C ASN A 292 -12.20 3.98 -18.54
N GLN A 293 -12.94 2.96 -18.06
CA GLN A 293 -13.64 3.00 -16.78
C GLN A 293 -12.70 2.76 -15.61
N LEU A 294 -11.48 2.23 -15.86
CA LEU A 294 -10.47 1.92 -14.84
C LEU A 294 -9.54 3.11 -14.60
N GLY A 295 -9.53 3.60 -13.37
CA GLY A 295 -8.51 4.51 -12.86
C GLY A 295 -7.50 3.76 -12.00
N ILE A 296 -6.22 4.10 -12.12
CA ILE A 296 -5.14 3.50 -11.34
C ILE A 296 -4.59 4.56 -10.39
N TYR A 297 -4.43 4.24 -9.10
CA TYR A 297 -3.96 5.20 -8.10
C TYR A 297 -2.88 4.59 -7.20
N HIS A 298 -1.63 5.05 -7.34
CA HIS A 298 -0.50 4.54 -6.56
C HIS A 298 0.56 5.62 -6.26
N SER A 299 1.47 5.32 -5.35
CA SER A 299 2.51 6.24 -4.89
C SER A 299 3.57 6.60 -5.94
N LYS A 300 3.73 5.78 -7.00
CA LYS A 300 4.69 6.03 -8.09
C LYS A 300 4.22 7.10 -9.08
N TYR A 301 2.94 7.45 -9.06
CA TYR A 301 2.45 8.59 -9.83
C TYR A 301 3.01 9.88 -9.27
N ASN A 302 3.39 10.80 -10.16
CA ASN A 302 3.75 12.14 -9.76
C ASN A 302 2.53 12.87 -9.18
N ASP A 303 2.76 13.98 -8.53
CA ASP A 303 1.69 14.68 -7.83
C ASP A 303 0.62 15.23 -8.78
N ALA A 304 1.00 15.65 -9.98
CA ALA A 304 0.07 16.14 -10.99
C ALA A 304 -0.88 15.04 -11.50
N GLU A 305 -0.37 13.84 -11.79
CA GLU A 305 -1.19 12.68 -12.16
C GLU A 305 -2.20 12.32 -11.05
N ARG A 306 -1.78 12.41 -9.79
CA ARG A 306 -2.67 12.16 -8.65
C ARG A 306 -3.78 13.22 -8.54
N VAL A 307 -3.46 14.49 -8.84
CA VAL A 307 -4.45 15.57 -8.90
C VAL A 307 -5.45 15.36 -10.04
N GLU A 308 -4.98 14.92 -11.22
CA GLU A 308 -5.86 14.62 -12.34
C GLU A 308 -6.88 13.52 -12.00
N ILE A 309 -6.41 12.42 -11.36
CA ILE A 309 -7.32 11.35 -10.92
C ILE A 309 -8.33 11.89 -9.91
N TRP A 310 -7.88 12.72 -8.96
CA TRP A 310 -8.75 13.34 -7.95
C TRP A 310 -9.84 14.20 -8.61
N LYS A 311 -9.46 15.09 -9.51
CA LYS A 311 -10.39 15.94 -10.27
C LYS A 311 -11.35 15.11 -11.12
N LYS A 312 -10.84 14.06 -11.79
CA LYS A 312 -11.66 13.14 -12.58
C LYS A 312 -12.73 12.45 -11.73
N GLN A 313 -12.39 12.08 -10.48
CA GLN A 313 -13.36 11.48 -9.57
C GLN A 313 -14.45 12.45 -9.11
N LEU A 314 -14.16 13.75 -9.09
CA LEU A 314 -15.13 14.80 -8.76
C LEU A 314 -15.99 15.23 -9.97
N SER A 315 -15.61 14.87 -11.20
CA SER A 315 -16.31 15.25 -12.42
C SER A 315 -17.60 14.45 -12.63
N ASP A 316 -18.42 14.85 -13.58
CA ASP A 316 -19.66 14.16 -13.97
C ASP A 316 -19.41 12.77 -14.57
N ASN A 317 -18.19 12.52 -15.05
CA ASN A 317 -17.80 11.23 -15.61
C ASN A 317 -16.57 10.64 -14.86
N PRO A 318 -16.73 10.20 -13.58
CA PRO A 318 -15.66 9.64 -12.78
C PRO A 318 -15.28 8.24 -13.27
N TYR A 319 -14.07 7.80 -12.93
CA TYR A 319 -13.74 6.39 -13.08
C TYR A 319 -14.73 5.52 -12.29
N LYS A 320 -15.20 4.44 -12.92
CA LYS A 320 -16.12 3.50 -12.29
C LYS A 320 -15.41 2.49 -11.42
N VAL A 321 -14.18 2.13 -11.77
CA VAL A 321 -13.31 1.23 -11.00
C VAL A 321 -12.03 1.96 -10.68
N ILE A 322 -11.66 2.01 -9.41
CA ILE A 322 -10.35 2.46 -8.97
C ILE A 322 -9.54 1.26 -8.50
N LEU A 323 -8.43 0.99 -9.20
CA LEU A 323 -7.39 0.07 -8.74
C LEU A 323 -6.36 0.89 -7.98
N GLY A 324 -6.21 0.63 -6.68
CA GLY A 324 -5.35 1.47 -5.87
C GLY A 324 -4.60 0.73 -4.77
N VAL A 325 -3.71 1.49 -4.14
CA VAL A 325 -2.97 1.08 -2.95
C VAL A 325 -3.57 1.73 -1.71
N ARG A 326 -2.94 1.55 -0.56
CA ARG A 326 -3.36 2.08 0.74
C ARG A 326 -3.99 3.49 0.70
N SER A 327 -3.39 4.43 -0.03
CA SER A 327 -3.85 5.83 -0.08
C SER A 327 -5.11 6.05 -0.91
N SER A 328 -5.55 5.08 -1.70
CA SER A 328 -6.76 5.21 -2.54
C SER A 328 -8.07 5.30 -1.73
N VAL A 329 -8.04 4.93 -0.45
CA VAL A 329 -9.19 5.10 0.46
C VAL A 329 -9.58 6.57 0.68
N PHE A 330 -8.71 7.51 0.34
CA PHE A 330 -8.97 8.95 0.49
C PHE A 330 -9.58 9.61 -0.76
N LEU A 331 -9.66 8.90 -1.88
CA LEU A 331 -10.24 9.46 -3.11
C LEU A 331 -11.72 9.83 -2.93
N PRO A 332 -12.21 10.87 -3.63
CA PRO A 332 -13.62 11.23 -3.61
C PRO A 332 -14.44 10.23 -4.45
N PHE A 333 -15.33 9.53 -3.79
CA PHE A 333 -16.32 8.65 -4.44
C PHE A 333 -17.70 9.30 -4.37
N GLN A 334 -18.47 9.19 -5.45
CA GLN A 334 -19.84 9.71 -5.51
C GLN A 334 -20.86 8.62 -5.17
N ASN A 335 -20.69 7.42 -5.72
CA ASN A 335 -21.59 6.28 -5.56
C ASN A 335 -20.82 4.96 -5.36
N LEU A 336 -20.06 4.85 -4.27
CA LEU A 336 -19.27 3.66 -3.95
C LEU A 336 -20.19 2.51 -3.50
N GLY A 337 -20.16 1.38 -4.22
CA GLY A 337 -20.99 0.21 -3.92
C GLY A 337 -20.22 -1.04 -3.51
N LEU A 338 -18.94 -1.12 -3.88
CA LEU A 338 -18.11 -2.29 -3.59
C LEU A 338 -16.67 -1.87 -3.26
N ILE A 339 -16.13 -2.45 -2.19
CA ILE A 339 -14.70 -2.39 -1.87
C ILE A 339 -14.13 -3.80 -1.86
N ILE A 340 -13.09 -4.04 -2.63
CA ILE A 340 -12.33 -5.29 -2.63
C ILE A 340 -10.95 -4.99 -2.04
N ILE A 341 -10.52 -5.79 -1.07
CA ILE A 341 -9.19 -5.71 -0.48
C ILE A 341 -8.54 -7.06 -0.68
N ASP A 342 -7.63 -7.15 -1.62
CA ASP A 342 -6.89 -8.37 -1.88
C ASP A 342 -5.63 -8.43 -0.99
N GLU A 343 -5.23 -9.65 -0.62
CA GLU A 343 -4.18 -9.90 0.37
C GLU A 343 -4.41 -9.11 1.68
N GLU A 344 -5.63 -9.20 2.24
CA GLU A 344 -6.11 -8.39 3.38
C GLU A 344 -5.20 -8.43 4.62
N HIS A 345 -4.43 -9.52 4.75
CA HIS A 345 -3.48 -9.76 5.85
C HIS A 345 -2.21 -8.93 5.76
N GLU A 346 -1.99 -8.22 4.64
CA GLU A 346 -0.73 -7.53 4.39
C GLU A 346 -0.45 -6.38 5.35
N THR A 347 0.72 -6.45 5.98
CA THR A 347 1.16 -5.42 6.93
C THR A 347 1.41 -4.06 6.29
N SER A 348 1.63 -4.00 4.98
CA SER A 348 1.83 -2.75 4.23
C SER A 348 0.57 -1.88 4.16
N PHE A 349 -0.60 -2.41 4.47
CA PHE A 349 -1.82 -1.62 4.65
C PHE A 349 -1.79 -0.74 5.89
N LYS A 350 -0.92 -1.00 6.86
CA LYS A 350 -0.67 -0.12 8.00
C LYS A 350 0.35 0.96 7.63
N GLN A 351 -0.03 2.22 7.75
CA GLN A 351 0.90 3.34 7.69
C GLN A 351 1.60 3.51 9.04
N GLN A 352 2.91 3.41 9.05
CA GLN A 352 3.69 3.57 10.27
C GLN A 352 4.21 5.01 10.45
N ASP A 353 4.70 5.60 9.36
CA ASP A 353 5.20 6.97 9.31
C ASP A 353 5.02 7.52 7.89
N PRO A 354 4.65 8.80 7.71
CA PRO A 354 4.22 9.77 8.73
C PRO A 354 2.83 9.48 9.31
N ALA A 355 2.40 10.31 10.28
CA ALA A 355 1.00 10.33 10.73
C ALA A 355 0.05 10.70 9.57
N PRO A 356 -1.20 10.23 9.59
CA PRO A 356 -1.87 9.33 10.54
C PRO A 356 -1.38 7.88 10.40
N ARG A 357 -1.29 7.17 11.52
CA ARG A 357 -0.88 5.74 11.54
C ARG A 357 -2.07 4.81 11.33
N TYR A 358 -2.78 5.04 10.25
CA TYR A 358 -4.01 4.30 9.92
C TYR A 358 -3.72 2.95 9.28
N HIS A 359 -4.69 2.03 9.38
CA HIS A 359 -4.71 0.77 8.65
C HIS A 359 -5.75 0.84 7.54
N ALA A 360 -5.32 0.73 6.28
CA ALA A 360 -6.20 0.93 5.13
C ALA A 360 -7.38 -0.05 5.08
N ARG A 361 -7.21 -1.31 5.51
CA ARG A 361 -8.32 -2.27 5.64
C ARG A 361 -9.42 -1.75 6.57
N SER A 362 -9.06 -1.26 7.75
CA SER A 362 -10.02 -0.72 8.72
C SER A 362 -10.69 0.56 8.23
N VAL A 363 -9.92 1.43 7.57
CA VAL A 363 -10.45 2.66 6.95
C VAL A 363 -11.39 2.33 5.80
N ALA A 364 -11.04 1.35 4.95
CA ALA A 364 -11.88 0.90 3.85
C ALA A 364 -13.21 0.30 4.32
N VAL A 365 -13.19 -0.49 5.39
CA VAL A 365 -14.42 -1.02 6.02
C VAL A 365 -15.31 0.13 6.55
N MET A 366 -14.71 1.15 7.17
CA MET A 366 -15.47 2.32 7.63
C MET A 366 -16.00 3.14 6.44
N LEU A 367 -15.20 3.33 5.40
CA LEU A 367 -15.63 3.98 4.16
C LEU A 367 -16.82 3.24 3.53
N ALA A 368 -16.74 1.91 3.44
CA ALA A 368 -17.84 1.08 2.95
C ALA A 368 -19.12 1.31 3.76
N LYS A 369 -19.01 1.33 5.10
CA LYS A 369 -20.14 1.60 5.99
C LYS A 369 -20.78 2.97 5.72
N MET A 370 -19.98 4.02 5.49
CA MET A 370 -20.48 5.37 5.20
C MET A 370 -21.24 5.45 3.86
N TYR A 371 -20.89 4.57 2.91
CA TYR A 371 -21.54 4.49 1.59
C TYR A 371 -22.61 3.37 1.49
N ASN A 372 -22.85 2.60 2.53
CA ASN A 372 -23.64 1.35 2.50
C ASN A 372 -23.12 0.36 1.42
N ALA A 373 -21.82 0.39 1.18
CA ALA A 373 -21.14 -0.45 0.20
C ALA A 373 -20.81 -1.82 0.79
N LYS A 374 -20.71 -2.83 -0.06
CA LYS A 374 -20.25 -4.17 0.33
C LYS A 374 -18.73 -4.25 0.34
N THR A 375 -18.18 -5.06 1.23
CA THR A 375 -16.73 -5.26 1.35
C THR A 375 -16.39 -6.73 1.16
N LEU A 376 -15.39 -6.99 0.32
CA LEU A 376 -14.77 -8.30 0.16
C LEU A 376 -13.32 -8.24 0.62
N LEU A 377 -12.95 -9.07 1.58
CA LEU A 377 -11.59 -9.30 2.03
C LEU A 377 -11.09 -10.60 1.38
N GLY A 378 -10.13 -10.51 0.50
CA GLY A 378 -9.59 -11.68 -0.21
C GLY A 378 -8.19 -12.03 0.25
N THR A 379 -7.92 -13.32 0.46
CA THR A 379 -6.60 -13.80 0.89
C THR A 379 -6.45 -15.30 0.72
N ALA A 380 -5.20 -15.76 0.65
CA ALA A 380 -4.87 -17.19 0.78
C ALA A 380 -4.53 -17.57 2.22
N THR A 381 -4.14 -16.60 3.03
CA THR A 381 -3.69 -16.77 4.40
C THR A 381 -4.34 -15.67 5.25
N PRO A 382 -5.55 -15.87 5.77
CA PRO A 382 -6.28 -14.84 6.50
C PRO A 382 -5.53 -14.34 7.72
N SER A 383 -5.66 -13.02 8.02
CA SER A 383 -5.22 -12.50 9.31
C SER A 383 -6.06 -13.09 10.45
N MET A 384 -5.43 -13.29 11.60
CA MET A 384 -6.12 -13.84 12.79
C MET A 384 -7.36 -13.04 13.14
N GLU A 385 -7.30 -11.72 13.05
CA GLU A 385 -8.41 -10.83 13.36
C GLU A 385 -9.58 -10.96 12.36
N SER A 386 -9.27 -11.05 11.05
CA SER A 386 -10.32 -11.21 10.02
C SER A 386 -11.00 -12.58 10.11
N TYR A 387 -10.20 -13.63 10.28
CA TYR A 387 -10.76 -14.98 10.39
C TYR A 387 -11.54 -15.15 11.69
N TYR A 388 -11.09 -14.57 12.82
CA TYR A 388 -11.84 -14.53 14.07
C TYR A 388 -13.19 -13.81 13.91
N ASN A 389 -13.22 -12.65 13.25
CA ASN A 389 -14.47 -11.95 12.99
C ASN A 389 -15.41 -12.77 12.10
N ALA A 390 -14.88 -13.55 11.16
CA ALA A 390 -15.67 -14.47 10.34
C ALA A 390 -16.20 -15.66 11.16
N SER A 391 -15.38 -16.29 12.02
CA SER A 391 -15.78 -17.39 12.89
C SER A 391 -16.83 -16.98 13.92
N GLN A 392 -16.76 -15.72 14.40
CA GLN A 392 -17.78 -15.14 15.29
C GLN A 392 -19.04 -14.65 14.56
N GLY A 393 -19.13 -14.86 13.25
CA GLY A 393 -20.30 -14.47 12.45
C GLY A 393 -20.46 -12.98 12.20
N LYS A 394 -19.46 -12.15 12.55
CA LYS A 394 -19.44 -10.72 12.20
C LYS A 394 -19.19 -10.50 10.72
N TYR A 395 -18.33 -11.33 10.11
CA TYR A 395 -18.09 -11.37 8.68
C TYR A 395 -18.70 -12.65 8.09
N GLY A 396 -19.05 -12.63 6.80
CA GLY A 396 -19.31 -13.85 6.05
C GLY A 396 -18.00 -14.57 5.78
N LEU A 397 -17.99 -15.90 5.79
CA LEU A 397 -16.84 -16.71 5.36
C LEU A 397 -17.22 -17.47 4.10
N VAL A 398 -16.38 -17.37 3.08
CA VAL A 398 -16.44 -18.16 1.86
C VAL A 398 -15.08 -18.78 1.62
N GLU A 399 -15.03 -20.10 1.45
CA GLU A 399 -13.78 -20.84 1.23
C GLU A 399 -13.69 -21.26 -0.25
N LEU A 400 -12.52 -21.08 -0.87
CA LEU A 400 -12.18 -21.54 -2.22
C LEU A 400 -10.92 -22.40 -2.13
N THR A 401 -11.11 -23.67 -1.82
CA THR A 401 -10.06 -24.60 -1.39
C THR A 401 -9.33 -25.30 -2.54
N THR A 402 -9.85 -25.21 -3.76
CA THR A 402 -9.28 -25.86 -4.94
C THR A 402 -8.45 -24.87 -5.78
N ARG A 403 -7.32 -25.32 -6.31
CA ARG A 403 -6.58 -24.57 -7.33
C ARG A 403 -7.30 -24.64 -8.68
N PHE A 404 -7.11 -23.61 -9.49
CA PHE A 404 -7.58 -23.65 -10.89
C PHE A 404 -6.96 -24.83 -11.64
N LYS A 405 -7.78 -25.62 -12.34
CA LYS A 405 -7.43 -26.89 -13.02
C LYS A 405 -6.98 -28.03 -12.07
N ASP A 406 -7.40 -28.01 -10.81
CA ASP A 406 -7.15 -29.07 -9.81
C ASP A 406 -5.67 -29.46 -9.63
N ILE A 407 -4.75 -28.50 -9.88
CA ILE A 407 -3.32 -28.71 -9.69
C ILE A 407 -3.04 -28.92 -8.21
N ALA A 408 -2.36 -30.01 -7.85
CA ALA A 408 -1.98 -30.29 -6.47
C ALA A 408 -1.12 -29.17 -5.85
N LEU A 409 -1.25 -28.99 -4.55
CA LEU A 409 -0.36 -28.10 -3.81
C LEU A 409 1.08 -28.60 -3.89
N PRO A 410 2.08 -27.70 -3.86
CA PRO A 410 3.48 -28.12 -3.89
C PRO A 410 3.82 -28.97 -2.66
N LYS A 411 4.68 -29.95 -2.85
CA LYS A 411 5.20 -30.77 -1.75
C LYS A 411 6.24 -29.98 -0.99
N ILE A 412 6.03 -29.78 0.31
CA ILE A 412 7.01 -29.14 1.20
C ILE A 412 7.81 -30.21 1.91
N GLU A 413 9.13 -30.21 1.69
CA GLU A 413 10.09 -31.11 2.33
C GLU A 413 10.81 -30.33 3.43
N ILE A 414 10.65 -30.79 4.68
CA ILE A 414 11.28 -30.17 5.85
C ILE A 414 12.68 -30.78 5.99
N ILE A 415 13.69 -29.92 6.03
CA ILE A 415 15.09 -30.33 6.26
C ILE A 415 15.57 -29.78 7.58
N ASP A 416 15.84 -30.69 8.53
CA ASP A 416 16.52 -30.35 9.78
C ASP A 416 18.00 -30.09 9.51
N VAL A 417 18.38 -28.83 9.47
CA VAL A 417 19.77 -28.42 9.24
C VAL A 417 20.64 -28.48 10.48
N LYS A 418 20.10 -28.79 11.65
CA LYS A 418 20.84 -28.88 12.92
C LYS A 418 21.86 -30.02 12.90
N ASP A 419 21.42 -31.22 12.54
CA ASP A 419 22.29 -32.39 12.45
C ASP A 419 23.25 -32.29 11.24
N LEU A 420 22.77 -31.80 10.10
CA LEU A 420 23.60 -31.58 8.92
C LEU A 420 24.76 -30.60 9.19
N ARG A 421 24.53 -29.55 9.98
CA ARG A 421 25.58 -28.62 10.39
C ARG A 421 26.58 -29.24 11.36
N ARG A 422 26.10 -30.02 12.33
CA ARG A 422 26.95 -30.73 13.27
C ARG A 422 27.88 -31.71 12.56
N ARG A 423 27.37 -32.43 11.56
CA ARG A 423 28.13 -33.35 10.71
C ARG A 423 28.98 -32.66 9.64
N LYS A 424 28.89 -31.34 9.48
CA LYS A 424 29.60 -30.53 8.44
C LYS A 424 29.34 -30.99 7.02
N ILE A 425 28.12 -31.50 6.71
CA ILE A 425 27.72 -31.96 5.38
C ILE A 425 26.89 -30.93 4.60
N MET A 426 26.81 -29.70 5.10
CA MET A 426 26.18 -28.60 4.36
C MET A 426 27.16 -27.92 3.39
N LYS A 427 26.69 -27.52 2.23
CA LYS A 427 27.42 -26.64 1.29
C LYS A 427 27.12 -25.17 1.64
N GLY A 428 27.98 -24.57 2.44
CA GLY A 428 27.74 -23.23 2.97
C GLY A 428 26.48 -23.16 3.85
N ILE A 429 25.43 -22.52 3.34
CA ILE A 429 24.12 -22.41 4.01
C ILE A 429 23.07 -23.39 3.45
N PHE A 430 23.42 -24.16 2.42
CA PHE A 430 22.49 -25.02 1.69
C PHE A 430 22.65 -26.48 2.11
N SER A 431 21.54 -27.17 2.34
CA SER A 431 21.51 -28.62 2.49
C SER A 431 21.75 -29.29 1.12
N GLN A 432 22.27 -30.52 1.13
CA GLN A 432 22.50 -31.25 -0.11
C GLN A 432 21.20 -31.42 -0.90
N GLN A 433 20.07 -31.68 -0.22
CA GLN A 433 18.76 -31.83 -0.85
C GLN A 433 18.33 -30.55 -1.58
N LEU A 434 18.60 -29.37 -1.02
CA LEU A 434 18.32 -28.10 -1.68
C LEU A 434 19.21 -27.90 -2.89
N VAL A 435 20.51 -28.23 -2.76
CA VAL A 435 21.46 -28.11 -3.87
C VAL A 435 21.05 -29.02 -5.02
N ASP A 436 20.73 -30.28 -4.75
CA ASP A 436 20.34 -31.24 -5.77
C ASP A 436 19.04 -30.81 -6.48
N ALA A 437 18.01 -30.39 -5.73
CA ALA A 437 16.74 -29.96 -6.30
C ALA A 437 16.88 -28.70 -7.18
N VAL A 438 17.68 -27.72 -6.77
CA VAL A 438 17.90 -26.50 -7.56
C VAL A 438 18.74 -26.79 -8.79
N GLN A 439 19.80 -27.64 -8.67
CA GLN A 439 20.62 -28.01 -9.82
C GLN A 439 19.81 -28.80 -10.84
N GLU A 440 18.99 -29.77 -10.42
CA GLU A 440 18.06 -30.53 -11.29
C GLU A 440 17.14 -29.54 -12.04
N ALA A 441 16.56 -28.55 -11.36
CA ALA A 441 15.71 -27.57 -12.02
C ALA A 441 16.46 -26.74 -13.08
N ILE A 442 17.72 -26.37 -12.83
CA ILE A 442 18.57 -25.64 -13.79
C ILE A 442 18.88 -26.53 -15.01
N ASP A 443 19.26 -27.78 -14.77
CA ASP A 443 19.64 -28.73 -15.82
C ASP A 443 18.45 -29.05 -16.74
N GLU A 444 17.23 -29.04 -16.22
CA GLU A 444 15.98 -29.16 -16.99
C GLU A 444 15.54 -27.89 -17.71
N GLY A 445 16.29 -26.79 -17.59
CA GLY A 445 15.88 -25.47 -18.13
C GLY A 445 14.70 -24.82 -17.39
N LYS A 446 14.40 -25.27 -16.19
CA LYS A 446 13.41 -24.71 -15.27
C LYS A 446 14.05 -23.64 -14.37
N GLN A 447 13.27 -23.10 -13.45
CA GLN A 447 13.68 -22.00 -12.58
C GLN A 447 13.51 -22.36 -11.10
N ALA A 448 14.31 -21.69 -10.27
CA ALA A 448 14.22 -21.79 -8.82
C ALA A 448 14.08 -20.41 -8.16
N ILE A 449 13.36 -20.39 -7.04
CA ILE A 449 13.29 -19.21 -6.14
C ILE A 449 13.98 -19.57 -4.83
N LEU A 450 14.92 -18.75 -4.40
CA LEU A 450 15.56 -18.87 -3.10
C LEU A 450 15.07 -17.73 -2.19
N PHE A 451 14.29 -18.09 -1.20
CA PHE A 451 13.68 -17.14 -0.28
C PHE A 451 14.50 -16.99 1.00
N GLN A 452 14.81 -15.75 1.34
CA GLN A 452 15.45 -15.36 2.61
C GLN A 452 14.77 -14.12 3.18
N ASN A 453 14.27 -14.21 4.40
CA ASN A 453 13.72 -13.03 5.07
C ASN A 453 14.82 -12.17 5.67
N ARG A 454 14.95 -10.91 5.19
CA ARG A 454 15.93 -9.95 5.69
C ARG A 454 15.31 -8.84 6.56
N ARG A 455 13.99 -8.71 6.63
CA ARG A 455 13.37 -7.57 7.30
C ARG A 455 13.52 -7.62 8.81
N GLY A 456 13.98 -6.50 9.40
CA GLY A 456 13.95 -6.22 10.83
C GLY A 456 14.97 -7.02 11.61
N PHE A 457 16.25 -6.73 11.44
CA PHE A 457 17.28 -7.28 12.27
C PHE A 457 17.19 -6.73 13.70
N ALA A 458 16.25 -7.27 14.49
CA ALA A 458 16.42 -7.22 15.94
C ALA A 458 17.56 -8.20 16.26
N PRO A 459 18.69 -7.76 16.82
CA PRO A 459 19.78 -8.66 17.14
C PRO A 459 19.31 -9.66 18.20
N MET A 460 19.01 -10.87 17.77
CA MET A 460 18.63 -11.98 18.64
C MET A 460 19.84 -12.82 18.97
N LEU A 461 19.84 -13.38 20.17
CA LEU A 461 20.80 -14.37 20.56
C LEU A 461 20.34 -15.75 20.09
N GLU A 462 21.20 -16.49 19.40
CA GLU A 462 20.91 -17.84 18.94
C GLU A 462 22.07 -18.78 19.30
N CYS A 463 21.76 -19.97 19.78
CA CYS A 463 22.74 -21.01 19.96
C CYS A 463 23.23 -21.56 18.63
N LYS A 464 24.54 -21.59 18.40
CA LYS A 464 25.16 -22.09 17.17
C LYS A 464 24.79 -23.55 16.88
N GLU A 465 24.77 -24.39 17.91
CA GLU A 465 24.55 -25.82 17.77
C GLU A 465 23.07 -26.19 17.63
N CYS A 466 22.24 -25.82 18.62
CA CYS A 466 20.85 -26.31 18.67
C CYS A 466 19.80 -25.31 18.18
N GLY A 467 20.19 -24.09 17.80
CA GLY A 467 19.25 -23.07 17.33
C GLY A 467 18.35 -22.47 18.43
N TRP A 468 18.63 -22.74 19.71
CA TRP A 468 17.86 -22.17 20.79
C TRP A 468 17.94 -20.64 20.79
N VAL A 469 16.79 -20.01 20.97
CA VAL A 469 16.63 -18.55 21.08
C VAL A 469 15.93 -18.26 22.42
N PRO A 470 16.45 -17.33 23.25
CA PRO A 470 15.81 -16.98 24.49
C PRO A 470 14.47 -16.28 24.27
N LYS A 471 13.45 -16.71 25.01
CA LYS A 471 12.11 -16.13 25.01
C LYS A 471 11.76 -15.45 26.30
N CYS A 472 10.89 -14.46 26.27
CA CYS A 472 10.34 -13.80 27.45
C CYS A 472 9.32 -14.72 28.14
N GLN A 473 9.47 -14.94 29.46
CA GLN A 473 8.56 -15.77 30.25
C GLN A 473 7.15 -15.15 30.36
N ASN A 474 7.03 -13.80 30.26
CA ASN A 474 5.78 -13.09 30.44
C ASN A 474 5.04 -12.85 29.13
N CYS A 475 5.72 -12.95 27.96
CA CYS A 475 5.15 -12.54 26.66
C CYS A 475 5.32 -13.57 25.56
N ASP A 476 6.06 -14.63 25.79
CA ASP A 476 6.43 -15.69 24.83
C ASP A 476 7.04 -15.18 23.50
N VAL A 477 7.58 -13.98 23.49
CA VAL A 477 8.31 -13.43 22.36
C VAL A 477 9.81 -13.60 22.54
N SER A 478 10.56 -13.72 21.44
CA SER A 478 12.01 -13.77 21.48
C SER A 478 12.60 -12.50 22.08
N LEU A 479 13.68 -12.64 22.84
CA LEU A 479 14.36 -11.52 23.49
C LEU A 479 15.36 -10.87 22.53
N THR A 480 15.47 -9.56 22.59
CA THR A 480 16.43 -8.77 21.81
C THR A 480 17.70 -8.54 22.62
N ILE A 481 18.88 -8.75 22.00
CA ILE A 481 20.17 -8.49 22.64
C ILE A 481 20.56 -7.01 22.54
N HIS A 482 20.89 -6.40 23.66
CA HIS A 482 21.51 -5.08 23.75
C HIS A 482 22.98 -5.19 24.07
N LYS A 483 23.83 -5.32 23.03
CA LYS A 483 25.28 -5.55 23.18
C LYS A 483 25.96 -4.53 24.06
N ASN A 484 25.59 -3.24 23.94
CA ASN A 484 26.20 -2.17 24.73
C ASN A 484 25.88 -2.22 26.22
N MET A 485 24.85 -2.96 26.64
CA MET A 485 24.40 -3.09 28.02
C MET A 485 24.52 -4.51 28.57
N ASN A 486 25.02 -5.42 27.74
CA ASN A 486 25.21 -6.84 28.07
C ASN A 486 23.97 -7.53 28.67
N HIS A 487 22.79 -7.23 28.16
CA HIS A 487 21.54 -7.88 28.58
C HIS A 487 20.59 -8.17 27.40
N LEU A 488 19.64 -9.06 27.65
CA LEU A 488 18.52 -9.34 26.79
C LEU A 488 17.29 -8.57 27.31
N SER A 489 16.47 -8.01 26.44
CA SER A 489 15.23 -7.37 26.84
C SER A 489 14.04 -7.82 26.03
N CYS A 490 12.87 -7.82 26.67
CA CYS A 490 11.59 -7.98 26.01
C CYS A 490 11.01 -6.61 25.66
N HIS A 491 10.85 -6.33 24.36
CA HIS A 491 10.27 -5.05 23.92
C HIS A 491 8.75 -4.92 24.09
N TYR A 492 8.12 -5.93 24.72
CA TYR A 492 6.69 -5.92 25.05
C TYR A 492 6.43 -5.54 26.51
N CYS A 493 7.14 -6.17 27.46
CA CYS A 493 6.92 -5.90 28.88
C CYS A 493 8.08 -5.13 29.53
N GLY A 494 9.19 -4.89 28.84
CA GLY A 494 10.36 -4.20 29.37
C GLY A 494 11.25 -5.10 30.28
N PHE A 495 10.89 -6.37 30.50
CA PHE A 495 11.64 -7.23 31.38
C PHE A 495 13.02 -7.53 30.80
N THR A 496 14.06 -7.45 31.65
CA THR A 496 15.45 -7.69 31.26
C THR A 496 15.96 -9.00 31.83
N TYR A 497 16.79 -9.67 31.03
CA TYR A 497 17.41 -10.95 31.37
C TYR A 497 18.92 -10.85 31.17
N LEU A 498 19.68 -11.58 31.99
CA LEU A 498 21.11 -11.71 31.75
C LEU A 498 21.37 -12.57 30.51
N ILE A 499 22.45 -12.26 29.78
CA ILE A 499 22.91 -13.13 28.71
C ILE A 499 23.46 -14.39 29.33
N PRO A 500 22.92 -15.60 29.01
CA PRO A 500 23.45 -16.83 29.58
C PRO A 500 24.88 -17.12 29.05
N SER A 501 25.73 -17.62 29.85
CA SER A 501 27.10 -18.02 29.47
C SER A 501 27.13 -19.27 28.59
N SER A 502 26.10 -20.10 28.69
CA SER A 502 25.92 -21.30 27.86
C SER A 502 24.45 -21.51 27.50
N CYS A 503 24.18 -22.25 26.43
CA CYS A 503 22.83 -22.59 26.01
C CYS A 503 22.14 -23.49 27.06
N PRO A 504 20.98 -23.09 27.61
CA PRO A 504 20.25 -23.93 28.57
C PRO A 504 19.75 -25.25 27.98
N LYS A 505 19.63 -25.35 26.65
CA LYS A 505 19.08 -26.54 25.97
C LYS A 505 20.16 -27.59 25.67
N CYS A 506 21.40 -27.20 25.33
CA CYS A 506 22.43 -28.12 24.87
C CYS A 506 23.83 -27.91 25.50
N GLY A 507 23.99 -26.93 26.39
CA GLY A 507 25.26 -26.63 27.06
C GLY A 507 26.30 -25.90 26.21
N CYS A 508 26.06 -25.65 24.93
CA CYS A 508 26.98 -24.95 24.02
C CYS A 508 27.27 -23.52 24.52
N THR A 509 28.54 -23.12 24.53
CA THR A 509 28.97 -21.77 24.94
C THR A 509 28.99 -20.76 23.78
N GLU A 510 28.88 -21.25 22.53
CA GLU A 510 28.84 -20.37 21.36
C GLU A 510 27.41 -19.86 21.08
N LEU A 511 27.09 -18.71 21.65
CA LEU A 511 25.87 -17.97 21.41
C LEU A 511 26.17 -16.81 20.47
N ARG A 512 25.45 -16.70 19.33
CA ARG A 512 25.76 -15.74 18.28
C ARG A 512 24.55 -14.88 17.92
N SER A 513 24.82 -13.61 17.55
CA SER A 513 23.88 -12.76 16.85
C SER A 513 24.04 -12.98 15.35
N LYS A 514 22.95 -13.34 14.61
CA LYS A 514 23.08 -13.84 13.23
C LYS A 514 22.25 -13.04 12.20
N GLY A 515 22.75 -12.98 10.96
CA GLY A 515 22.06 -12.61 9.73
C GLY A 515 22.97 -12.64 8.51
N TYR A 516 22.53 -13.30 7.44
CA TYR A 516 23.14 -13.20 6.10
C TYR A 516 22.35 -12.19 5.24
N GLY A 517 23.05 -11.26 4.57
CA GLY A 517 22.45 -10.38 3.58
C GLY A 517 22.19 -11.12 2.26
N THR A 518 21.27 -10.64 1.45
CA THR A 518 20.97 -11.19 0.10
C THR A 518 22.20 -11.18 -0.81
N GLU A 519 23.11 -10.22 -0.66
CA GLU A 519 24.38 -10.15 -1.39
C GLU A 519 25.27 -11.39 -1.11
N LYS A 520 25.42 -11.73 0.16
CA LYS A 520 26.21 -12.91 0.54
C LYS A 520 25.57 -14.21 0.06
N ILE A 521 24.25 -14.25 -0.03
CA ILE A 521 23.53 -15.40 -0.61
C ILE A 521 23.78 -15.49 -2.11
N GLU A 522 23.79 -14.36 -2.83
CA GLU A 522 24.09 -14.29 -4.27
C GLU A 522 25.50 -14.84 -4.57
N GLU A 523 26.51 -14.45 -3.79
CA GLU A 523 27.87 -14.99 -3.89
C GLU A 523 27.86 -16.51 -3.70
N LEU A 524 27.27 -17.00 -2.59
CA LEU A 524 27.22 -18.44 -2.29
C LEU A 524 26.44 -19.23 -3.36
N VAL A 525 25.42 -18.66 -3.95
CA VAL A 525 24.65 -19.28 -5.05
C VAL A 525 25.53 -19.38 -6.30
N SER A 526 26.27 -18.35 -6.66
CA SER A 526 27.16 -18.36 -7.82
C SER A 526 28.29 -19.38 -7.69
N GLU A 527 28.80 -19.60 -6.46
CA GLU A 527 29.82 -20.60 -6.16
C GLU A 527 29.28 -22.03 -6.15
N THR A 528 28.01 -22.22 -5.75
CA THR A 528 27.42 -23.54 -5.48
C THR A 528 26.79 -24.17 -6.72
N PHE A 529 26.08 -23.36 -7.55
CA PHE A 529 25.25 -23.88 -8.63
C PHE A 529 25.86 -23.64 -10.00
N ARG A 530 26.09 -24.71 -10.77
CA ARG A 530 26.60 -24.63 -12.13
C ARG A 530 25.53 -24.09 -13.08
N GLY A 531 25.90 -23.17 -13.95
CA GLY A 531 24.96 -22.55 -14.91
C GLY A 531 23.96 -21.56 -14.28
N ALA A 532 24.19 -21.13 -13.04
CA ALA A 532 23.35 -20.15 -12.37
C ALA A 532 23.40 -18.80 -13.07
N ARG A 533 22.23 -18.32 -13.47
CA ARG A 533 21.97 -16.95 -13.93
C ARG A 533 21.03 -16.30 -12.92
N ILE A 534 21.59 -15.45 -12.08
CA ILE A 534 20.95 -14.99 -10.86
C ILE A 534 20.29 -13.63 -11.07
N SER A 535 19.10 -13.46 -10.53
CA SER A 535 18.48 -12.15 -10.26
C SER A 535 18.25 -12.00 -8.77
N ARG A 536 18.53 -10.80 -8.23
CA ARG A 536 18.27 -10.45 -6.84
C ARG A 536 17.13 -9.44 -6.76
N MET A 537 16.15 -9.71 -5.91
CA MET A 537 14.97 -8.88 -5.68
C MET A 537 14.86 -8.50 -4.20
N ASP A 538 15.43 -7.36 -3.85
CA ASP A 538 15.37 -6.75 -2.53
C ASP A 538 15.18 -5.22 -2.62
N LEU A 539 15.07 -4.54 -1.48
CA LEU A 539 14.88 -3.09 -1.46
C LEU A 539 16.01 -2.31 -2.15
N ASP A 540 17.24 -2.82 -2.12
CA ASP A 540 18.40 -2.12 -2.68
C ASP A 540 18.41 -2.23 -4.20
N THR A 541 18.07 -3.40 -4.74
CA THR A 541 18.02 -3.67 -6.19
C THR A 541 16.76 -3.12 -6.86
N THR A 542 15.73 -2.77 -6.12
CA THR A 542 14.40 -2.36 -6.65
C THR A 542 14.04 -0.89 -6.38
N ARG A 543 15.02 -0.05 -6.05
CA ARG A 543 14.79 1.38 -5.73
C ARG A 543 14.22 2.18 -6.90
N THR A 544 14.57 1.83 -8.13
CA THR A 544 14.08 2.52 -9.32
C THR A 544 12.88 1.79 -9.92
N LYS A 545 11.92 2.55 -10.49
CA LYS A 545 10.70 2.01 -11.12
C LYS A 545 11.02 0.91 -12.14
N ASN A 546 12.00 1.14 -13.00
CA ASN A 546 12.35 0.25 -14.10
C ASN A 546 13.16 -0.98 -13.65
N ALA A 547 13.87 -0.93 -12.51
CA ALA A 547 14.67 -2.06 -12.03
C ALA A 547 13.80 -3.22 -11.58
N TYR A 548 12.72 -2.95 -10.85
CA TYR A 548 11.76 -3.98 -10.43
C TYR A 548 11.12 -4.70 -11.63
N GLU A 549 10.64 -3.93 -12.61
CA GLU A 549 10.01 -4.47 -13.81
C GLU A 549 11.02 -5.28 -14.67
N ARG A 550 12.25 -4.79 -14.78
CA ARG A 550 13.33 -5.50 -15.49
C ARG A 550 13.62 -6.86 -14.87
N ILE A 551 13.79 -6.94 -13.53
CA ILE A 551 14.05 -8.19 -12.83
C ILE A 551 12.93 -9.21 -13.08
N ILE A 552 11.67 -8.77 -13.00
CA ILE A 552 10.51 -9.63 -13.26
C ILE A 552 10.49 -10.11 -14.71
N ASN A 553 10.72 -9.21 -15.67
CA ASN A 553 10.73 -9.56 -17.09
C ASN A 553 11.87 -10.51 -17.44
N ASP A 554 13.08 -10.28 -16.91
CA ASP A 554 14.23 -11.14 -17.13
C ASP A 554 14.00 -12.55 -16.59
N PHE A 555 13.40 -12.67 -15.41
CA PHE A 555 13.06 -13.96 -14.83
C PHE A 555 11.90 -14.62 -15.59
N SER A 556 10.83 -13.91 -15.91
CA SER A 556 9.68 -14.46 -16.64
C SER A 556 10.05 -14.97 -18.03
N GLN A 557 10.97 -14.30 -18.73
CA GLN A 557 11.47 -14.70 -20.04
C GLN A 557 12.52 -15.83 -19.98
N GLY A 558 12.99 -16.20 -18.78
CA GLY A 558 14.01 -17.24 -18.58
C GLY A 558 15.44 -16.77 -18.86
N ARG A 559 15.68 -15.44 -18.95
CA ARG A 559 17.04 -14.91 -19.03
C ARG A 559 17.84 -15.20 -17.77
N THR A 560 17.15 -15.24 -16.62
CA THR A 560 17.70 -15.71 -15.34
C THR A 560 16.93 -16.94 -14.87
N ASN A 561 17.62 -17.86 -14.18
CA ASN A 561 17.07 -19.14 -13.74
C ASN A 561 16.99 -19.27 -12.20
N ILE A 562 17.69 -18.42 -11.46
CA ILE A 562 17.56 -18.33 -10.00
C ILE A 562 17.14 -16.92 -9.61
N LEU A 563 16.05 -16.81 -8.85
CA LEU A 563 15.61 -15.56 -8.23
C LEU A 563 15.84 -15.62 -6.72
N ILE A 564 16.76 -14.81 -6.23
CA ILE A 564 17.00 -14.63 -4.79
C ILE A 564 16.16 -13.46 -4.33
N GLY A 565 15.34 -13.65 -3.29
CA GLY A 565 14.53 -12.55 -2.83
C GLY A 565 14.03 -12.65 -1.40
N THR A 566 13.55 -11.49 -0.94
CA THR A 566 12.90 -11.32 0.36
C THR A 566 11.37 -11.37 0.20
N GLN A 567 10.62 -10.74 1.07
CA GLN A 567 9.16 -10.64 0.96
C GLN A 567 8.64 -10.16 -0.42
N MET A 568 9.48 -9.54 -1.24
CA MET A 568 9.06 -9.06 -2.56
C MET A 568 8.75 -10.19 -3.55
N VAL A 569 9.39 -11.35 -3.40
CA VAL A 569 9.12 -12.53 -4.26
C VAL A 569 7.85 -13.29 -3.87
N THR A 570 7.30 -13.01 -2.69
CA THR A 570 6.08 -13.69 -2.21
C THR A 570 4.82 -13.14 -2.86
N LYS A 571 4.84 -11.93 -3.43
CA LYS A 571 3.65 -11.13 -3.72
C LYS A 571 3.41 -10.91 -5.21
N GLY A 572 2.18 -11.17 -5.68
CA GLY A 572 1.66 -10.69 -6.96
C GLY A 572 2.39 -11.15 -8.23
N LEU A 573 3.37 -12.05 -8.12
CA LEU A 573 4.18 -12.52 -9.25
C LEU A 573 3.68 -13.88 -9.71
N ASP A 574 3.56 -14.04 -11.02
CA ASP A 574 3.19 -15.29 -11.66
C ASP A 574 4.31 -15.77 -12.58
N PHE A 575 4.95 -16.89 -12.23
CA PHE A 575 6.03 -17.48 -12.98
C PHE A 575 5.71 -18.93 -13.35
N ASP A 576 5.67 -19.21 -14.64
CA ASP A 576 5.25 -20.51 -15.18
C ASP A 576 6.31 -21.62 -15.04
N LYS A 577 7.60 -21.25 -14.98
CA LYS A 577 8.73 -22.18 -15.06
C LYS A 577 9.36 -22.54 -13.71
N VAL A 578 8.81 -22.03 -12.61
CA VAL A 578 9.38 -22.28 -11.27
C VAL A 578 9.04 -23.70 -10.81
N LYS A 579 10.04 -24.58 -10.78
CA LYS A 579 9.96 -25.96 -10.29
C LYS A 579 10.27 -26.06 -8.81
N VAL A 580 11.26 -25.32 -8.33
CA VAL A 580 11.80 -25.42 -6.96
C VAL A 580 11.73 -24.08 -6.24
N VAL A 581 11.32 -24.15 -4.96
CA VAL A 581 11.41 -23.02 -4.02
C VAL A 581 12.22 -23.47 -2.81
N GLY A 582 13.30 -22.74 -2.50
CA GLY A 582 14.12 -22.97 -1.33
C GLY A 582 13.86 -21.89 -0.26
N ILE A 583 13.37 -22.29 0.91
CA ILE A 583 13.31 -21.44 2.11
C ILE A 583 14.58 -21.69 2.91
N ILE A 584 15.53 -20.74 2.83
CA ILE A 584 16.91 -20.96 3.34
C ILE A 584 16.99 -21.00 4.85
N ASP A 585 16.20 -20.17 5.53
CA ASP A 585 16.21 -20.03 7.00
C ASP A 585 14.81 -19.64 7.53
N ALA A 586 13.99 -20.66 7.82
CA ALA A 586 12.66 -20.47 8.39
C ALA A 586 12.73 -19.87 9.81
N ASP A 587 13.78 -20.22 10.57
CA ASP A 587 13.94 -19.78 11.95
C ASP A 587 14.08 -18.26 12.07
N SER A 588 14.57 -17.59 11.04
CA SER A 588 14.72 -16.11 11.04
C SER A 588 13.38 -15.38 11.13
N ILE A 589 12.29 -16.00 10.66
CA ILE A 589 10.94 -15.44 10.75
C ILE A 589 10.29 -15.85 12.06
N LEU A 590 10.38 -17.13 12.40
CA LEU A 590 9.77 -17.71 13.60
C LEU A 590 10.26 -17.06 14.89
N ASN A 591 11.56 -16.73 14.95
CA ASN A 591 12.19 -16.14 16.11
C ASN A 591 12.18 -14.61 16.13
N TYR A 592 11.44 -13.96 15.19
CA TYR A 592 11.31 -12.51 15.24
C TYR A 592 10.61 -12.08 16.54
N PRO A 593 11.10 -11.04 17.26
CA PRO A 593 10.56 -10.65 18.56
C PRO A 593 9.23 -9.89 18.43
N ASP A 594 8.22 -10.56 17.91
CA ASP A 594 6.85 -10.06 17.76
C ASP A 594 5.87 -11.20 18.04
N PHE A 595 4.74 -10.90 18.70
CA PHE A 595 3.71 -11.90 18.97
C PHE A 595 3.04 -12.44 17.70
N ARG A 596 3.19 -11.75 16.55
CA ARG A 596 2.71 -12.17 15.23
C ARG A 596 3.75 -12.99 14.46
N SER A 597 4.91 -13.32 15.05
CA SER A 597 6.00 -13.99 14.31
C SER A 597 5.54 -15.30 13.65
N TYR A 598 4.73 -16.09 14.32
CA TYR A 598 4.20 -17.34 13.79
C TYR A 598 3.16 -17.09 12.67
N GLU A 599 2.29 -16.09 12.84
CA GLU A 599 1.36 -15.67 11.81
C GLU A 599 2.10 -15.22 10.54
N TYR A 600 3.12 -14.37 10.68
CA TYR A 600 3.96 -13.94 9.56
C TYR A 600 4.72 -15.11 8.91
N ALA A 601 5.18 -16.05 9.69
CA ALA A 601 5.87 -17.25 9.20
C ALA A 601 4.92 -18.10 8.34
N PHE A 602 3.72 -18.40 8.87
CA PHE A 602 2.71 -19.17 8.14
C PHE A 602 2.32 -18.46 6.82
N MET A 603 2.02 -17.18 6.87
CA MET A 603 1.65 -16.37 5.71
C MET A 603 2.76 -16.34 4.66
N MET A 604 3.97 -15.97 5.04
CA MET A 604 5.08 -15.82 4.10
C MET A 604 5.51 -17.14 3.48
N MET A 605 5.69 -18.18 4.30
CA MET A 605 6.13 -19.48 3.81
C MET A 605 5.05 -20.14 2.94
N GLY A 606 3.78 -20.02 3.31
CA GLY A 606 2.65 -20.49 2.50
C GLY A 606 2.55 -19.78 1.14
N GLN A 607 2.74 -18.45 1.12
CA GLN A 607 2.75 -17.68 -0.12
C GLN A 607 3.93 -18.02 -1.03
N VAL A 608 5.14 -18.14 -0.46
CA VAL A 608 6.35 -18.53 -1.21
C VAL A 608 6.19 -19.95 -1.74
N ALA A 609 5.74 -20.87 -0.90
CA ALA A 609 5.47 -22.25 -1.33
C ALA A 609 4.49 -22.29 -2.51
N GLY A 610 3.45 -21.49 -2.47
CA GLY A 610 2.47 -21.36 -3.56
C GLY A 610 3.03 -20.89 -4.90
N ARG A 611 4.29 -20.44 -4.98
CA ARG A 611 4.98 -20.08 -6.24
C ARG A 611 5.55 -21.29 -6.97
N ALA A 612 5.79 -22.42 -6.29
CA ALA A 612 6.25 -23.65 -6.92
C ALA A 612 5.12 -24.40 -7.61
N GLY A 613 5.39 -24.93 -8.81
CA GLY A 613 4.48 -25.81 -9.54
C GLY A 613 3.24 -25.12 -10.09
N ARG A 614 3.26 -24.78 -11.36
CA ARG A 614 2.14 -24.24 -12.12
C ARG A 614 2.08 -24.91 -13.48
N LYS A 615 0.93 -24.89 -14.14
CA LYS A 615 0.75 -25.49 -15.49
C LYS A 615 1.03 -26.99 -15.58
N GLY A 616 0.63 -27.78 -14.57
CA GLY A 616 0.53 -29.23 -14.69
C GLY A 616 1.63 -30.04 -13.98
N GLU A 617 2.68 -29.41 -13.45
CA GLU A 617 3.69 -30.10 -12.64
C GLU A 617 3.55 -29.71 -11.16
N GLN A 618 3.63 -30.68 -10.26
CA GLN A 618 3.70 -30.42 -8.82
C GLN A 618 5.07 -29.85 -8.49
N GLY A 619 5.11 -28.64 -7.90
CA GLY A 619 6.35 -28.02 -7.47
C GLY A 619 6.92 -28.65 -6.19
N ARG A 620 8.23 -28.48 -5.99
CA ARG A 620 8.94 -28.88 -4.77
C ARG A 620 9.32 -27.64 -3.96
N VAL A 621 9.12 -27.71 -2.64
CA VAL A 621 9.56 -26.67 -1.70
C VAL A 621 10.49 -27.30 -0.69
N ILE A 622 11.71 -26.80 -0.57
CA ILE A 622 12.67 -27.24 0.43
C ILE A 622 12.72 -26.20 1.55
N LEU A 623 12.23 -26.57 2.74
CA LEU A 623 12.20 -25.73 3.92
C LEU A 623 13.31 -26.13 4.89
N GLN A 624 14.33 -25.30 5.04
CA GLN A 624 15.43 -25.50 5.96
C GLN A 624 15.15 -24.84 7.31
N THR A 625 15.22 -25.61 8.39
CA THR A 625 15.03 -25.14 9.76
C THR A 625 15.91 -25.91 10.74
N LYS A 626 16.24 -25.32 11.87
CA LYS A 626 16.89 -25.98 13.02
C LYS A 626 15.86 -26.55 14.01
N ASN A 627 14.61 -26.21 13.84
CA ASN A 627 13.54 -26.54 14.75
C ASN A 627 12.42 -27.30 14.00
N ALA A 628 12.80 -28.39 13.33
CA ALA A 628 11.86 -29.19 12.53
C ALA A 628 10.69 -29.76 13.33
N ASP A 629 10.88 -29.98 14.62
CA ASP A 629 9.86 -30.53 15.54
C ASP A 629 8.82 -29.51 16.02
N MET A 630 8.96 -28.21 15.65
CA MET A 630 7.97 -27.21 16.03
C MET A 630 6.64 -27.45 15.31
N PRO A 631 5.47 -27.45 16.02
CA PRO A 631 4.17 -27.69 15.42
C PRO A 631 3.88 -26.81 14.20
N ILE A 632 4.25 -25.52 14.26
CA ILE A 632 4.07 -24.58 13.16
C ILE A 632 4.75 -25.03 11.86
N ILE A 633 5.89 -25.71 11.93
CA ILE A 633 6.60 -26.19 10.74
C ILE A 633 5.79 -27.26 10.01
N SER A 634 5.20 -28.20 10.76
CA SER A 634 4.31 -29.23 10.19
C SER A 634 3.01 -28.63 9.68
N GLN A 635 2.43 -27.64 10.38
CA GLN A 635 1.24 -26.93 9.93
C GLN A 635 1.47 -26.18 8.63
N ILE A 636 2.62 -25.51 8.46
CA ILE A 636 3.01 -24.87 7.19
C ILE A 636 3.17 -25.91 6.08
N ALA A 637 3.88 -27.03 6.37
CA ALA A 637 4.15 -28.06 5.38
C ALA A 637 2.87 -28.73 4.86
N ASN A 638 1.88 -28.90 5.73
CA ASN A 638 0.59 -29.49 5.40
C ASN A 638 -0.47 -28.45 4.97
N ASN A 639 -0.13 -27.15 4.94
CA ASN A 639 -1.06 -26.05 4.71
C ASN A 639 -2.29 -26.10 5.66
N ASP A 640 -2.06 -26.53 6.91
CA ASP A 640 -3.11 -26.69 7.93
C ASP A 640 -3.35 -25.37 8.67
N PHE A 641 -4.10 -24.50 8.02
CA PHE A 641 -4.45 -23.20 8.59
C PHE A 641 -5.37 -23.34 9.82
N LYS A 642 -6.27 -24.33 9.84
CA LYS A 642 -7.25 -24.45 10.92
C LYS A 642 -6.61 -24.82 12.26
N THR A 643 -5.71 -25.79 12.27
CA THR A 643 -4.93 -26.14 13.48
C THR A 643 -4.05 -24.98 13.90
N PHE A 644 -3.31 -24.39 12.96
CA PHE A 644 -2.48 -23.21 13.23
C PHE A 644 -3.30 -22.05 13.86
N TYR A 645 -4.48 -21.77 13.32
CA TYR A 645 -5.37 -20.73 13.82
C TYR A 645 -5.79 -21.00 15.27
N ASN A 646 -6.23 -22.21 15.58
CA ASN A 646 -6.69 -22.56 16.93
C ASN A 646 -5.55 -22.45 17.96
N ASP A 647 -4.39 -23.04 17.68
CA ASP A 647 -3.21 -22.97 18.56
C ASP A 647 -2.79 -21.51 18.81
N THR A 648 -2.77 -20.70 17.75
CA THR A 648 -2.41 -19.28 17.86
C THR A 648 -3.45 -18.48 18.64
N LEU A 649 -4.75 -18.80 18.52
CA LEU A 649 -5.79 -18.13 19.30
C LEU A 649 -5.67 -18.41 20.79
N GLU A 650 -5.40 -19.65 21.19
CA GLU A 650 -5.19 -20.03 22.59
C GLU A 650 -4.04 -19.25 23.20
N GLU A 651 -2.91 -19.18 22.48
CA GLU A 651 -1.74 -18.41 22.90
C GLU A 651 -2.09 -16.90 23.05
N ARG A 652 -2.81 -16.32 22.07
CA ARG A 652 -3.19 -14.91 22.11
C ARG A 652 -4.17 -14.58 23.22
N MET A 653 -5.07 -15.48 23.55
CA MET A 653 -5.97 -15.33 24.69
C MET A 653 -5.17 -15.31 26.01
N MET A 654 -4.25 -16.26 26.18
CA MET A 654 -3.42 -16.39 27.37
C MET A 654 -2.56 -15.14 27.60
N PHE A 655 -1.94 -14.61 26.55
CA PHE A 655 -1.04 -13.46 26.62
C PHE A 655 -1.72 -12.10 26.40
N LYS A 656 -3.05 -12.06 26.33
CA LYS A 656 -3.84 -10.82 26.16
C LYS A 656 -3.47 -10.05 24.88
N TYR A 657 -3.53 -10.73 23.73
CA TYR A 657 -3.28 -10.16 22.41
C TYR A 657 -4.55 -10.06 21.52
N PRO A 658 -4.52 -9.29 20.44
CA PRO A 658 -5.58 -9.34 19.43
C PRO A 658 -5.76 -10.76 18.87
N PRO A 659 -6.99 -11.20 18.57
CA PRO A 659 -8.24 -10.43 18.47
C PRO A 659 -9.00 -10.21 19.78
N PHE A 660 -8.53 -10.69 20.93
CA PHE A 660 -9.24 -10.59 22.22
C PHE A 660 -9.02 -9.26 22.92
N TYR A 661 -7.88 -8.64 22.65
CA TYR A 661 -7.46 -7.36 23.24
C TYR A 661 -7.10 -6.38 22.15
N ARG A 662 -7.27 -5.10 22.43
CA ARG A 662 -6.74 -4.01 21.61
C ARG A 662 -5.40 -3.56 22.16
N LEU A 663 -4.44 -3.30 21.28
CA LEU A 663 -3.14 -2.76 21.64
C LEU A 663 -3.04 -1.28 21.25
N ILE A 664 -2.45 -0.48 22.15
CA ILE A 664 -2.07 0.90 21.88
C ILE A 664 -0.60 1.04 22.30
N TYR A 665 0.27 1.42 21.35
CA TYR A 665 1.63 1.83 21.66
C TYR A 665 1.67 3.35 21.84
N ILE A 666 2.33 3.78 22.90
CA ILE A 666 2.55 5.19 23.23
C ILE A 666 4.03 5.44 23.12
N TYR A 667 4.43 6.29 22.19
CA TYR A 667 5.81 6.63 21.96
C TYR A 667 6.10 8.03 22.47
N ILE A 668 7.20 8.14 23.23
CA ILE A 668 7.69 9.36 23.82
C ILE A 668 9.06 9.66 23.22
N LYS A 669 9.24 10.83 22.61
CA LYS A 669 10.47 11.21 21.92
C LYS A 669 11.02 12.53 22.46
N HIS A 670 12.36 12.58 22.67
CA HIS A 670 13.06 13.80 23.01
C HIS A 670 14.54 13.73 22.60
N LYS A 671 15.18 14.91 22.39
CA LYS A 671 16.62 15.00 22.08
C LYS A 671 17.52 14.51 23.22
N HIS A 672 17.12 14.73 24.47
CA HIS A 672 17.86 14.28 25.64
C HIS A 672 17.24 13.02 26.21
N GLU A 673 18.05 11.98 26.37
CA GLU A 673 17.61 10.65 26.80
C GLU A 673 16.98 10.68 28.21
N LYS A 674 17.62 11.37 29.16
CA LYS A 674 17.12 11.49 30.54
C LYS A 674 15.75 12.16 30.62
N VAL A 675 15.49 13.14 29.73
CA VAL A 675 14.19 13.83 29.66
C VAL A 675 13.12 12.90 29.08
N ALA A 676 13.45 12.14 28.02
CA ALA A 676 12.53 11.14 27.46
C ALA A 676 12.18 10.06 28.47
N GLU A 677 13.15 9.60 29.26
CA GLU A 677 12.97 8.57 30.28
C GLU A 677 12.14 9.11 31.47
N GLY A 678 12.46 10.29 31.96
CA GLY A 678 11.71 10.94 33.04
C GLY A 678 10.24 11.18 32.63
N ALA A 679 9.99 11.72 31.42
CA ALA A 679 8.66 11.91 30.89
C ALA A 679 7.88 10.59 30.76
N ALA A 680 8.54 9.53 30.27
CA ALA A 680 7.93 8.21 30.12
C ALA A 680 7.51 7.63 31.48
N ASN A 681 8.34 7.78 32.52
CA ASN A 681 8.02 7.33 33.88
C ASN A 681 6.87 8.12 34.50
N VAL A 682 6.84 9.44 34.33
CA VAL A 682 5.73 10.29 34.84
C VAL A 682 4.42 9.92 34.14
N LEU A 683 4.45 9.80 32.79
CA LEU A 683 3.28 9.39 32.02
C LEU A 683 2.80 7.98 32.40
N ALA A 684 3.73 7.04 32.59
CA ALA A 684 3.40 5.69 33.03
C ALA A 684 2.77 5.66 34.42
N GLY A 685 3.30 6.43 35.37
CA GLY A 685 2.73 6.56 36.71
C GLY A 685 1.27 7.06 36.67
N ARG A 686 1.02 8.09 35.87
CA ARG A 686 -0.33 8.65 35.71
C ARG A 686 -1.28 7.67 35.02
N LEU A 687 -0.85 7.02 33.93
CA LEU A 687 -1.69 6.06 33.23
C LEU A 687 -1.95 4.78 34.06
N ARG A 688 -0.99 4.34 34.89
CA ARG A 688 -1.21 3.19 35.78
C ARG A 688 -2.29 3.44 36.82
N SER A 689 -2.51 4.69 37.27
CA SER A 689 -3.59 5.01 38.19
C SER A 689 -4.99 4.72 37.60
N TRP A 690 -5.13 4.72 36.27
CA TRP A 690 -6.39 4.42 35.59
C TRP A 690 -6.45 3.01 34.99
N PHE A 691 -5.32 2.53 34.46
CA PHE A 691 -5.29 1.29 33.68
C PHE A 691 -4.65 0.11 34.43
N GLY A 692 -3.96 0.34 35.57
CA GLY A 692 -3.33 -0.72 36.36
C GLY A 692 -2.35 -1.55 35.51
N ASP A 693 -2.47 -2.86 35.64
CA ASP A 693 -1.60 -3.87 34.96
C ASP A 693 -1.81 -3.96 33.44
N ARG A 694 -2.79 -3.25 32.89
CA ARG A 694 -2.98 -3.14 31.42
C ARG A 694 -1.87 -2.32 30.75
N LEU A 695 -1.13 -1.51 31.54
CA LEU A 695 -0.03 -0.69 31.05
C LEU A 695 1.32 -1.35 31.32
N LEU A 696 2.05 -1.66 30.25
CA LEU A 696 3.39 -2.23 30.26
C LEU A 696 4.44 -1.19 29.86
N GLY A 697 5.66 -1.33 30.37
CA GLY A 697 6.75 -0.39 30.13
C GLY A 697 6.88 0.69 31.23
N PRO A 698 7.67 1.78 31.05
CA PRO A 698 8.32 2.16 29.79
C PRO A 698 9.50 1.29 29.41
N ASP A 699 9.68 1.08 28.10
CA ASP A 699 10.75 0.28 27.52
C ASP A 699 11.48 1.04 26.40
N ARG A 700 12.67 0.57 26.06
CA ARG A 700 13.43 1.00 24.89
C ARG A 700 13.02 0.15 23.71
N PRO A 701 12.41 0.73 22.64
CA PRO A 701 12.11 -0.06 21.45
C PRO A 701 13.39 -0.53 20.76
N SER A 702 13.29 -1.53 19.86
CA SER A 702 14.43 -2.06 19.10
C SER A 702 15.22 -0.96 18.35
N VAL A 703 14.53 0.09 17.91
CA VAL A 703 15.12 1.33 17.40
C VAL A 703 14.90 2.42 18.44
N ALA A 704 15.82 2.57 19.36
CA ALA A 704 15.71 3.49 20.49
C ALA A 704 16.10 4.94 20.20
N ARG A 705 16.66 5.22 19.00
CA ARG A 705 17.04 6.58 18.56
C ARG A 705 16.86 6.74 17.06
N VAL A 706 16.16 7.81 16.64
CA VAL A 706 15.94 8.16 15.24
C VAL A 706 16.11 9.67 15.10
N LYS A 707 16.93 10.13 14.13
CA LYS A 707 17.18 11.57 13.85
C LYS A 707 17.45 12.37 15.14
N ASP A 708 18.37 11.89 15.97
CA ASP A 708 18.75 12.46 17.26
C ASP A 708 17.65 12.53 18.35
N LEU A 709 16.52 11.88 18.12
CA LEU A 709 15.47 11.73 19.11
C LEU A 709 15.55 10.36 19.78
N HIS A 710 15.73 10.37 21.12
CA HIS A 710 15.62 9.18 21.95
C HIS A 710 14.16 8.80 22.15
N ILE A 711 13.86 7.51 22.07
CA ILE A 711 12.50 6.97 22.05
C ILE A 711 12.29 6.09 23.28
N ARG A 712 11.15 6.24 23.94
CA ARG A 712 10.59 5.31 24.92
C ARG A 712 9.21 4.87 24.48
N LYS A 713 8.84 3.65 24.84
CA LYS A 713 7.56 3.05 24.45
C LYS A 713 6.82 2.54 25.68
N LEU A 714 5.53 2.83 25.74
CA LEU A 714 4.56 2.19 26.62
C LEU A 714 3.62 1.34 25.77
N MET A 715 3.11 0.25 26.33
CA MET A 715 2.10 -0.59 25.69
C MET A 715 0.88 -0.70 26.59
N LEU A 716 -0.28 -0.41 26.05
CA LEU A 716 -1.57 -0.55 26.71
C LEU A 716 -2.33 -1.71 26.05
N LYS A 717 -2.74 -2.70 26.86
CA LYS A 717 -3.57 -3.84 26.44
C LYS A 717 -4.98 -3.64 27.01
N LEU A 718 -5.97 -3.55 26.14
CA LEU A 718 -7.35 -3.22 26.49
C LEU A 718 -8.30 -4.33 26.06
N GLU A 719 -9.22 -4.72 26.92
CA GLU A 719 -10.33 -5.61 26.62
C GLU A 719 -11.25 -4.95 25.58
N LEU A 720 -11.82 -5.74 24.65
CA LEU A 720 -12.68 -5.21 23.58
C LEU A 720 -13.96 -4.51 24.07
N GLY A 721 -14.43 -4.81 25.27
CA GLY A 721 -15.65 -4.22 25.83
C GLY A 721 -15.47 -2.81 26.43
N LEU A 722 -14.23 -2.31 26.53
CA LEU A 722 -13.98 -0.98 27.08
C LEU A 722 -14.42 0.12 26.11
N ASN A 723 -15.00 1.18 26.66
CA ASN A 723 -15.36 2.38 25.88
C ASN A 723 -14.11 3.08 25.34
N GLY A 724 -13.91 3.01 24.03
CA GLY A 724 -12.74 3.61 23.40
C GLY A 724 -12.67 5.13 23.53
N ASN A 725 -13.80 5.83 23.77
CA ASN A 725 -13.81 7.27 23.97
C ASN A 725 -13.20 7.64 25.32
N ASP A 726 -13.56 6.91 26.37
CA ASP A 726 -13.02 7.13 27.71
C ASP A 726 -11.51 6.87 27.74
N VAL A 727 -11.07 5.80 27.10
CA VAL A 727 -9.63 5.49 26.96
C VAL A 727 -8.89 6.65 26.28
N ARG A 728 -9.41 7.16 25.16
CA ARG A 728 -8.80 8.30 24.46
C ARG A 728 -8.79 9.57 25.31
N GLN A 729 -9.86 9.82 26.04
CA GLN A 729 -9.93 10.95 26.94
C GLN A 729 -8.85 10.88 28.04
N TYR A 730 -8.69 9.73 28.70
CA TYR A 730 -7.64 9.54 29.71
C TYR A 730 -6.24 9.70 29.13
N LEU A 731 -5.99 9.16 27.94
CA LEU A 731 -4.69 9.31 27.27
C LEU A 731 -4.39 10.78 26.95
N ARG A 732 -5.37 11.55 26.46
CA ARG A 732 -5.22 12.99 26.18
C ARG A 732 -5.05 13.81 27.47
N MET A 733 -5.77 13.49 28.53
CA MET A 733 -5.61 14.15 29.83
C MET A 733 -4.20 13.95 30.37
N ALA A 734 -3.69 12.70 30.39
CA ALA A 734 -2.34 12.41 30.84
C ALA A 734 -1.28 13.13 29.99
N GLN A 735 -1.48 13.19 28.68
CA GLN A 735 -0.59 13.92 27.77
C GLN A 735 -0.59 15.42 28.08
N ALA A 736 -1.75 16.04 28.27
CA ALA A 736 -1.87 17.45 28.58
C ALA A 736 -1.22 17.79 29.93
N GLU A 737 -1.46 16.96 30.96
CA GLU A 737 -0.83 17.12 32.28
C GLU A 737 0.70 17.06 32.18
N LEU A 738 1.24 16.10 31.39
CA LEU A 738 2.68 15.98 31.19
C LEU A 738 3.28 17.19 30.47
N LEU A 739 2.65 17.64 29.38
CA LEU A 739 3.15 18.75 28.54
C LEU A 739 3.06 20.09 29.25
N ASN A 740 2.14 20.28 30.21
CA ASN A 740 2.04 21.48 31.05
C ASN A 740 3.20 21.59 32.07
N ASN A 741 3.93 20.50 32.28
CA ASN A 741 5.11 20.53 33.15
C ASN A 741 6.33 21.01 32.35
N LYS A 742 6.92 22.17 32.74
CA LYS A 742 8.01 22.86 32.03
C LYS A 742 9.14 21.96 31.53
N PRO A 743 9.69 21.00 32.30
CA PRO A 743 10.74 20.10 31.86
C PRO A 743 10.33 19.22 30.67
N TYR A 744 9.03 18.98 30.47
CA TYR A 744 8.49 18.06 29.48
C TYR A 744 7.71 18.73 28.35
N ALA A 745 7.60 20.06 28.31
CA ALA A 745 6.84 20.80 27.31
C ALA A 745 7.28 20.56 25.86
N ALA A 746 8.56 20.19 25.63
CA ALA A 746 9.11 19.89 24.31
C ALA A 746 9.05 18.39 23.93
N ILE A 747 8.43 17.55 24.74
CA ILE A 747 8.25 16.13 24.49
C ILE A 747 7.30 15.94 23.32
N GLN A 748 7.67 15.05 22.41
CA GLN A 748 6.78 14.58 21.35
C GLN A 748 6.14 13.25 21.76
N ILE A 749 4.81 13.23 21.82
CA ILE A 749 4.06 11.99 22.08
C ILE A 749 3.24 11.66 20.85
N TYR A 750 3.22 10.38 20.47
CA TYR A 750 2.30 9.87 19.47
C TYR A 750 1.81 8.47 19.82
N TYR A 751 0.64 8.17 19.32
CA TYR A 751 -0.04 6.91 19.54
C TYR A 751 0.00 6.05 18.27
N ASP A 752 0.17 4.75 18.45
CA ASP A 752 -0.01 3.77 17.41
C ASP A 752 -1.11 2.80 17.85
N ILE A 753 -2.28 3.00 17.29
CA ILE A 753 -3.46 2.21 17.58
C ILE A 753 -3.47 0.99 16.66
N ASP A 754 -3.74 -0.19 17.24
CA ASP A 754 -3.70 -1.48 16.52
C ASP A 754 -2.38 -1.62 15.74
N PRO A 755 -1.22 -1.66 16.42
CA PRO A 755 0.11 -1.76 15.80
C PRO A 755 0.27 -3.08 15.07
N MET A 756 1.06 -3.05 13.96
CA MET A 756 1.35 -4.20 13.09
C MET A 756 2.86 -4.45 13.01
#